data_36c26c3c5c07ee86c8872f46d9861144
#
_entry.id   36c26c3c5c07ee86c8872f46d9861144
#
_cell.length_a   1.000
_cell.length_b   1.000
_cell.length_c   1.000
_cell.angle_alpha   90.00
_cell.angle_beta   90.00
_cell.angle_gamma   90.00
#
_symmetry.space_group_name_H-M   'P 1'
#
loop_
_entity.id
_entity.type
_entity.pdbx_description
1 polymer ?
#
loop_
_entity_poly.entity_id
_entity_poly.type
_entity_poly.pdbx_seq_one_letter_code
_entity_poly.pdbx_strand_id
1 'polypeptide(L)'
;MSIQTVPARFSLAARGILPVIILMGLVWLGACPAECFAGGGPENVVVVVNDDSASSKLIANHYVRLRKIPDRNVIHLTGIPDREKTDLNTFKTKILIPILTQLELRKIRHSVDYILYSADFPTSISISSHRSLLFDEIRSQSGLAKSAKVPSTHVYRGYASINAMTYFATAVLTDKPGYLSLDANSYYRVPARRILSHPFVGQQQQEYQTAIKAFEEKSGETFDAAIATLQKFAKANPNQAAVSYWLAKFHATRGDTDSTIKWLTNAVQNGWHYRKQTQQDEAFKYIRSNGLFRGLEKNIPNQPFTFALTRGFKNHRRWAVNGMVNTEDGQGNSFFLSTVLAVTRNFGTTEQEALDQLQASIEADESNPTGTFYFSSGVGVRNATRRAQIKPVVKTLKSMGKKAVVLKSDLPEDASDVCGLLTGTSQFDFAASQSKIVPGAICEHLTSYGGRLAVPGQTKLSELIRHGAAGSSGTVTEPHAIASKFPHAMIQVHYARGCSLAESFYQSVAGPFQLLIVGDALCQPYAVRPKISVDGITPMEEVSKKVRLNFNVSESKGPVSGVEVYVDGVLFYRDQELNPLDFNTGLLSDGFHEIRAVVTANDFIESNGHQIIPFMVTNTDKSMQVRCDKETWNESEDVIIEVTSNFGDTIDLVQNMRPVVPTQEMKDDKRPLRFKIPARVLGRGPVKVQAMVTDKETQQAMNSAPIYLDIEGAVATTRRNTERPKRTRPRATPSTSTNQWTLRESANQLGG
;
A
#
# COMPACT_ATOMS: atom_id res chain seq x y z
N MET A 1 6.17 27.55 45.40
CA MET A 1 6.84 28.45 44.46
C MET A 1 6.19 28.28 43.12
N SER A 2 5.42 29.28 42.76
CA SER A 2 4.47 29.31 41.64
C SER A 2 5.18 29.40 40.31
N ILE A 3 4.71 28.60 39.30
CA ILE A 3 5.00 28.86 37.89
C ILE A 3 3.68 29.26 37.24
N GLN A 4 3.66 30.51 36.80
CA GLN A 4 2.54 31.13 36.09
C GLN A 4 2.44 30.62 34.65
N THR A 5 1.24 30.30 34.26
CA THR A 5 0.83 30.04 32.88
C THR A 5 0.35 31.33 32.24
N VAL A 6 0.85 31.64 31.04
CA VAL A 6 0.39 32.76 30.20
C VAL A 6 -0.42 32.18 29.03
N PRO A 7 -1.64 32.67 28.76
CA PRO A 7 -2.41 32.22 27.60
C PRO A 7 -2.07 33.01 26.37
N ALA A 8 -1.70 32.36 25.28
CA ALA A 8 -1.48 32.98 23.98
C ALA A 8 -2.79 32.92 23.14
N ARG A 9 -3.37 34.10 22.92
CA ARG A 9 -4.38 34.34 21.86
C ARG A 9 -3.68 34.39 20.50
N PHE A 10 -4.12 33.59 19.55
CA PHE A 10 -3.72 33.72 18.15
C PHE A 10 -4.78 34.46 17.34
N SER A 11 -4.39 35.63 16.83
CA SER A 11 -5.12 36.33 15.76
C SER A 11 -4.52 35.93 14.42
N LEU A 12 -5.37 35.60 13.43
CA LEU A 12 -4.97 35.34 12.05
C LEU A 12 -4.52 36.63 11.36
N ALA A 13 -3.28 36.66 10.90
CA ALA A 13 -2.86 37.52 9.79
C ALA A 13 -2.01 36.67 8.83
N ALA A 14 -2.49 36.53 7.61
CA ALA A 14 -1.81 35.84 6.55
C ALA A 14 -0.63 36.65 6.01
N ARG A 15 0.55 36.00 5.91
CA ARG A 15 1.53 36.14 4.81
C ARG A 15 2.88 35.49 5.16
N GLY A 16 3.27 34.48 4.38
CA GLY A 16 4.66 34.10 4.08
C GLY A 16 5.49 33.66 5.28
N ILE A 17 5.79 32.40 5.30
CA ILE A 17 7.05 31.77 5.72
C ILE A 17 6.77 30.29 6.05
N LEU A 18 7.11 29.42 5.11
CA LEU A 18 7.60 28.09 5.41
C LEU A 18 9.10 28.18 5.12
N PRO A 19 10.01 27.99 6.01
CA PRO A 19 10.36 26.74 6.64
C PRO A 19 10.94 26.94 8.04
N VAL A 20 10.47 26.34 9.05
CA VAL A 20 11.18 26.05 10.33
C VAL A 20 10.26 25.25 11.27
N ILE A 21 9.87 24.03 10.91
CA ILE A 21 9.39 23.05 11.90
C ILE A 21 9.92 21.67 11.48
N ILE A 22 11.24 21.56 11.38
CA ILE A 22 11.98 20.29 11.40
C ILE A 22 13.24 20.51 12.21
N LEU A 23 13.12 20.76 13.49
CA LEU A 23 14.24 20.66 14.44
C LEU A 23 13.75 20.89 15.87
N MET A 24 13.15 19.86 16.46
CA MET A 24 13.15 19.63 17.92
C MET A 24 12.38 18.35 18.22
N GLY A 25 13.09 17.26 18.15
CA GLY A 25 12.58 15.92 18.47
C GLY A 25 13.71 14.90 18.54
N LEU A 26 14.92 15.38 18.87
CA LEU A 26 16.07 14.54 19.18
C LEU A 26 16.35 14.73 20.66
N VAL A 27 16.02 13.75 21.46
CA VAL A 27 16.70 13.23 22.64
C VAL A 27 15.73 12.29 23.35
N TRP A 28 15.88 11.02 23.11
CA TRP A 28 15.85 9.86 24.00
C TRP A 28 15.71 8.58 23.15
N LEU A 29 16.82 8.11 22.65
CA LEU A 29 16.97 6.80 22.06
C LEU A 29 17.78 5.94 23.02
N GLY A 30 17.08 5.26 23.92
CA GLY A 30 17.55 3.98 24.41
C GLY A 30 17.47 3.01 23.24
N ALA A 31 18.62 2.46 22.83
CA ALA A 31 18.68 1.45 21.78
C ALA A 31 17.94 0.19 22.24
N CYS A 32 16.66 0.07 21.86
CA CYS A 32 16.02 -1.23 21.77
C CYS A 32 16.41 -1.83 20.41
N PRO A 33 16.89 -3.07 20.34
CA PRO A 33 17.00 -3.76 19.07
C PRO A 33 15.59 -3.87 18.48
N ALA A 34 15.35 -3.19 17.38
CA ALA A 34 14.07 -3.21 16.67
C ALA A 34 13.93 -4.58 15.99
N GLU A 35 13.50 -5.59 16.71
CA GLU A 35 12.98 -6.81 16.12
C GLU A 35 11.51 -6.60 15.78
N CYS A 36 11.16 -6.95 14.55
CA CYS A 36 10.02 -6.39 13.83
C CYS A 36 8.93 -7.42 13.65
N PHE A 37 7.72 -7.04 13.96
CA PHE A 37 6.48 -7.76 13.65
C PHE A 37 5.98 -7.32 12.27
N ALA A 38 5.50 -8.22 11.42
CA ALA A 38 4.93 -7.92 10.12
C ALA A 38 3.71 -8.79 9.80
N GLY A 39 2.95 -8.40 8.78
CA GLY A 39 1.61 -8.91 8.52
C GLY A 39 0.57 -7.95 9.12
N GLY A 40 -0.23 -7.24 8.28
CA GLY A 40 -1.16 -6.24 8.79
C GLY A 40 -2.51 -6.82 9.19
N GLY A 41 -3.06 -6.32 10.31
CA GLY A 41 -4.44 -6.50 10.75
C GLY A 41 -5.26 -5.21 10.61
N PRO A 42 -6.52 -5.22 11.08
CA PRO A 42 -7.38 -4.02 11.12
C PRO A 42 -6.74 -2.83 11.84
N GLU A 43 -5.90 -3.08 12.83
CA GLU A 43 -5.16 -2.10 13.64
C GLU A 43 -4.16 -1.30 12.80
N ASN A 44 -3.69 -1.89 11.70
CA ASN A 44 -2.67 -1.32 10.83
C ASN A 44 -3.25 -0.62 9.59
N VAL A 45 -4.58 -0.56 9.46
CA VAL A 45 -5.29 0.03 8.32
C VAL A 45 -5.87 1.38 8.68
N VAL A 46 -5.72 2.36 7.79
CA VAL A 46 -6.51 3.59 7.78
C VAL A 46 -7.45 3.57 6.59
N VAL A 47 -8.73 3.81 6.85
CA VAL A 47 -9.77 4.00 5.84
C VAL A 47 -10.00 5.50 5.63
N VAL A 48 -9.82 5.98 4.42
CA VAL A 48 -10.04 7.37 4.04
C VAL A 48 -11.40 7.51 3.35
N VAL A 49 -12.24 8.32 3.91
CA VAL A 49 -13.63 8.55 3.47
C VAL A 49 -13.74 9.90 2.77
N ASN A 50 -14.32 9.94 1.59
CA ASN A 50 -14.75 11.17 0.95
C ASN A 50 -16.14 11.53 1.49
N ASP A 51 -16.21 12.48 2.40
CA ASP A 51 -17.46 12.87 3.08
C ASP A 51 -18.49 13.53 2.13
N ASP A 52 -18.02 14.04 1.00
CA ASP A 52 -18.89 14.64 -0.02
C ASP A 52 -19.59 13.59 -0.90
N SER A 53 -19.24 12.30 -0.74
CA SER A 53 -19.78 11.18 -1.53
C SER A 53 -20.59 10.21 -0.68
N ALA A 54 -21.86 10.02 -1.03
CA ALA A 54 -22.73 9.02 -0.41
C ALA A 54 -22.21 7.59 -0.64
N SER A 55 -21.69 7.28 -1.83
CA SER A 55 -21.07 5.97 -2.13
C SER A 55 -19.82 5.73 -1.31
N SER A 56 -18.99 6.77 -1.09
CA SER A 56 -17.79 6.66 -0.27
C SER A 56 -18.12 6.34 1.18
N LYS A 57 -19.12 7.02 1.76
CA LYS A 57 -19.59 6.73 3.13
C LYS A 57 -20.17 5.32 3.23
N LEU A 58 -21.03 4.91 2.29
CA LEU A 58 -21.60 3.56 2.25
C LEU A 58 -20.50 2.47 2.27
N ILE A 59 -19.55 2.55 1.35
CA ILE A 59 -18.47 1.57 1.23
C ILE A 59 -17.59 1.56 2.48
N ALA A 60 -17.28 2.74 3.03
CA ALA A 60 -16.49 2.85 4.25
C ALA A 60 -17.21 2.27 5.46
N ASN A 61 -18.49 2.60 5.67
CA ASN A 61 -19.29 2.10 6.80
C ASN A 61 -19.33 0.56 6.81
N HIS A 62 -19.60 -0.07 5.66
CA HIS A 62 -19.57 -1.52 5.54
C HIS A 62 -18.17 -2.09 5.80
N TYR A 63 -17.12 -1.54 5.19
CA TYR A 63 -15.76 -2.04 5.36
C TYR A 63 -15.28 -1.93 6.81
N VAL A 64 -15.52 -0.78 7.46
CA VAL A 64 -15.17 -0.53 8.86
C VAL A 64 -15.84 -1.55 9.79
N ARG A 65 -17.14 -1.82 9.57
CA ARG A 65 -17.89 -2.79 10.37
C ARG A 65 -17.38 -4.22 10.13
N LEU A 66 -17.25 -4.62 8.87
CA LEU A 66 -16.85 -5.97 8.47
C LEU A 66 -15.42 -6.30 8.92
N ARG A 67 -14.49 -5.36 8.74
CA ARG A 67 -13.08 -5.53 9.13
C ARG A 67 -12.79 -5.13 10.58
N LYS A 68 -13.79 -4.63 11.32
CA LYS A 68 -13.62 -4.13 12.69
C LYS A 68 -12.49 -3.12 12.82
N ILE A 69 -12.42 -2.17 11.87
CA ILE A 69 -11.41 -1.10 11.87
C ILE A 69 -11.61 -0.21 13.11
N PRO A 70 -10.56 0.14 13.88
CA PRO A 70 -10.68 1.07 15.00
C PRO A 70 -11.21 2.43 14.54
N ASP A 71 -12.05 3.10 15.34
CA ASP A 71 -12.60 4.42 15.01
C ASP A 71 -11.51 5.45 14.73
N ARG A 72 -10.42 5.36 15.46
CA ARG A 72 -9.25 6.22 15.31
C ARG A 72 -8.59 6.10 13.94
N ASN A 73 -8.81 5.00 13.26
CA ASN A 73 -8.22 4.68 11.97
C ASN A 73 -9.13 5.06 10.77
N VAL A 74 -10.25 5.74 11.00
CA VAL A 74 -11.13 6.22 9.93
C VAL A 74 -10.99 7.73 9.78
N ILE A 75 -10.54 8.21 8.63
CA ILE A 75 -10.26 9.62 8.36
C ILE A 75 -11.25 10.14 7.31
N HIS A 76 -12.03 11.14 7.70
CA HIS A 76 -13.00 11.81 6.84
C HIS A 76 -12.35 13.04 6.18
N LEU A 77 -12.46 13.17 4.86
CA LEU A 77 -11.97 14.29 4.07
C LEU A 77 -13.13 14.95 3.30
N THR A 78 -13.09 16.26 3.17
CA THR A 78 -14.03 17.08 2.40
C THR A 78 -13.32 17.84 1.29
N GLY A 79 -14.07 18.36 0.33
CA GLY A 79 -13.54 19.13 -0.80
C GLY A 79 -12.71 18.29 -1.76
N ILE A 80 -13.00 16.99 -1.84
CA ILE A 80 -12.35 16.06 -2.76
C ILE A 80 -12.88 16.28 -4.18
N PRO A 81 -12.00 16.45 -5.20
CA PRO A 81 -12.45 16.63 -6.58
C PRO A 81 -13.27 15.43 -7.09
N ASP A 82 -14.50 15.66 -7.54
CA ASP A 82 -15.34 14.62 -8.16
C ASP A 82 -14.96 14.41 -9.63
N ARG A 83 -13.71 13.94 -9.84
CA ARG A 83 -13.11 13.67 -11.14
C ARG A 83 -12.20 12.47 -11.08
N GLU A 84 -12.04 11.76 -12.20
CA GLU A 84 -11.05 10.69 -12.29
C GLU A 84 -9.62 11.22 -12.17
N LYS A 85 -9.37 12.45 -12.63
CA LYS A 85 -8.03 13.05 -12.71
C LYS A 85 -7.93 14.31 -11.89
N THR A 86 -6.81 14.46 -11.19
CA THR A 86 -6.43 15.70 -10.53
C THR A 86 -4.94 16.01 -10.75
N ASP A 87 -4.51 17.18 -10.33
CA ASP A 87 -3.10 17.56 -10.35
C ASP A 87 -2.39 17.17 -9.04
N LEU A 88 -1.06 17.23 -9.07
CA LEU A 88 -0.21 16.83 -7.95
C LEU A 88 -0.41 17.73 -6.72
N ASN A 89 -0.58 19.04 -6.92
CA ASN A 89 -0.74 19.97 -5.81
C ASN A 89 -2.07 19.74 -5.09
N THR A 90 -3.16 19.57 -5.83
CA THR A 90 -4.47 19.21 -5.27
C THR A 90 -4.40 17.87 -4.52
N PHE A 91 -3.72 16.86 -5.06
CA PHE A 91 -3.53 15.59 -4.36
C PHE A 91 -2.75 15.80 -3.04
N LYS A 92 -1.63 16.53 -3.06
CA LYS A 92 -0.85 16.83 -1.85
C LYS A 92 -1.68 17.56 -0.80
N THR A 93 -2.34 18.66 -1.20
CA THR A 93 -2.97 19.59 -0.24
C THR A 93 -4.35 19.15 0.24
N LYS A 94 -5.13 18.43 -0.57
CA LYS A 94 -6.49 18.02 -0.23
C LYS A 94 -6.61 16.57 0.24
N ILE A 95 -5.59 15.73 -0.05
CA ILE A 95 -5.66 14.30 0.24
C ILE A 95 -4.48 13.86 1.10
N LEU A 96 -3.25 13.91 0.59
CA LEU A 96 -2.11 13.25 1.25
C LEU A 96 -1.70 13.94 2.55
N ILE A 97 -1.50 15.26 2.54
CA ILE A 97 -1.11 16.02 3.74
C ILE A 97 -2.18 15.92 4.83
N PRO A 98 -3.49 16.12 4.56
CA PRO A 98 -4.52 15.92 5.57
C PRO A 98 -4.51 14.52 6.20
N ILE A 99 -4.35 13.45 5.40
CA ILE A 99 -4.23 12.08 5.92
C ILE A 99 -3.05 11.98 6.89
N LEU A 100 -1.84 12.35 6.44
CA LEU A 100 -0.63 12.21 7.27
C LEU A 100 -0.69 13.08 8.54
N THR A 101 -1.28 14.28 8.46
CA THR A 101 -1.53 15.12 9.62
C THR A 101 -2.45 14.43 10.63
N GLN A 102 -3.53 13.79 10.15
CA GLN A 102 -4.42 13.03 11.04
C GLN A 102 -3.72 11.81 11.67
N LEU A 103 -2.82 11.13 10.94
CA LEU A 103 -2.04 10.03 11.52
C LEU A 103 -1.20 10.49 12.72
N GLU A 104 -0.57 11.66 12.62
CA GLU A 104 0.25 12.24 13.70
C GLU A 104 -0.63 12.71 14.87
N LEU A 105 -1.68 13.51 14.59
CA LEU A 105 -2.59 14.01 15.62
C LEU A 105 -3.26 12.89 16.41
N ARG A 106 -3.61 11.79 15.72
CA ARG A 106 -4.25 10.62 16.33
C ARG A 106 -3.25 9.65 16.95
N LYS A 107 -1.95 9.90 16.88
CA LYS A 107 -0.85 9.06 17.41
C LYS A 107 -0.83 7.63 16.88
N ILE A 108 -1.26 7.43 15.63
CA ILE A 108 -1.30 6.11 14.97
C ILE A 108 -0.27 5.95 13.84
N ARG A 109 0.54 6.97 13.57
CA ARG A 109 1.50 6.99 12.45
C ARG A 109 2.39 5.77 12.37
N HIS A 110 2.88 5.29 13.52
CA HIS A 110 3.83 4.17 13.59
C HIS A 110 3.16 2.80 13.46
N SER A 111 1.85 2.72 13.72
CA SER A 111 1.08 1.48 13.64
C SER A 111 0.45 1.25 12.27
N VAL A 112 0.32 2.31 11.44
CA VAL A 112 -0.38 2.24 10.15
C VAL A 112 0.54 1.75 9.05
N ASP A 113 0.19 0.62 8.45
CA ASP A 113 0.87 0.01 7.32
C ASP A 113 0.12 0.26 6.00
N TYR A 114 -1.21 0.44 6.06
CA TYR A 114 -2.11 0.53 4.91
C TYR A 114 -2.93 1.81 4.94
N ILE A 115 -3.02 2.50 3.80
CA ILE A 115 -3.93 3.63 3.58
C ILE A 115 -4.89 3.26 2.46
N LEU A 116 -6.15 3.06 2.79
CA LEU A 116 -7.20 2.61 1.88
C LEU A 116 -8.17 3.74 1.58
N TYR A 117 -8.45 3.95 0.32
CA TYR A 117 -9.47 4.91 -0.11
C TYR A 117 -10.81 4.18 -0.30
N SER A 118 -11.89 4.69 0.27
CA SER A 118 -13.20 4.04 0.15
C SER A 118 -13.73 4.05 -1.28
N ALA A 119 -14.31 5.13 -1.73
CA ALA A 119 -14.75 5.33 -3.11
C ALA A 119 -14.71 6.82 -3.50
N ASP A 120 -14.86 7.11 -4.80
CA ASP A 120 -15.00 8.46 -5.35
C ASP A 120 -13.83 9.42 -5.05
N PHE A 121 -12.62 8.87 -5.02
CA PHE A 121 -11.37 9.63 -5.06
C PHE A 121 -10.84 9.72 -6.49
N PRO A 122 -10.05 10.77 -6.84
CA PRO A 122 -9.32 10.81 -8.11
C PRO A 122 -8.35 9.63 -8.21
N THR A 123 -8.51 8.79 -9.24
CA THR A 123 -7.66 7.61 -9.43
C THR A 123 -6.35 7.90 -10.16
N SER A 124 -6.26 9.06 -10.83
CA SER A 124 -5.15 9.46 -11.70
C SER A 124 -4.61 10.83 -11.30
N ILE A 125 -3.35 10.89 -10.92
CA ILE A 125 -2.67 12.12 -10.48
C ILE A 125 -1.67 12.56 -11.55
N SER A 126 -1.73 13.80 -12.02
CA SER A 126 -0.78 14.34 -12.99
C SER A 126 0.62 14.45 -12.38
N ILE A 127 1.60 13.86 -13.05
CA ILE A 127 3.01 13.87 -12.65
C ILE A 127 3.87 14.84 -13.49
N SER A 128 3.26 15.80 -14.17
CA SER A 128 3.96 16.67 -15.13
C SER A 128 5.13 17.41 -14.50
N SER A 129 4.99 17.95 -13.28
CA SER A 129 6.05 18.65 -12.55
C SER A 129 7.20 17.70 -12.16
N HIS A 130 6.90 16.57 -11.54
CA HIS A 130 7.90 15.58 -11.14
C HIS A 130 8.59 14.93 -12.34
N ARG A 131 7.89 14.76 -13.46
CA ARG A 131 8.50 14.31 -14.71
C ARG A 131 9.52 15.31 -15.22
N SER A 132 9.25 16.61 -15.12
CA SER A 132 10.22 17.64 -15.50
C SER A 132 11.46 17.58 -14.61
N LEU A 133 11.28 17.47 -13.28
CA LEU A 133 12.40 17.31 -12.33
C LEU A 133 13.23 16.05 -12.66
N LEU A 134 12.59 14.92 -12.91
CA LEU A 134 13.28 13.69 -13.32
C LEU A 134 14.11 13.89 -14.59
N PHE A 135 13.56 14.59 -15.59
CA PHE A 135 14.29 14.83 -16.84
C PHE A 135 15.44 15.79 -16.66
N ASP A 136 15.33 16.78 -15.79
CA ASP A 136 16.43 17.68 -15.44
C ASP A 136 17.54 16.93 -14.69
N GLU A 137 17.16 16.02 -13.78
CA GLU A 137 18.10 15.15 -13.09
C GLU A 137 18.83 14.21 -14.08
N ILE A 138 18.13 13.55 -14.99
CA ILE A 138 18.73 12.70 -16.02
C ILE A 138 19.68 13.51 -16.93
N ARG A 139 19.29 14.73 -17.35
CA ARG A 139 20.16 15.59 -18.17
C ARG A 139 21.43 15.97 -17.42
N SER A 140 21.31 16.38 -16.16
CA SER A 140 22.43 16.75 -15.31
C SER A 140 23.40 15.58 -15.12
N GLN A 141 22.89 14.40 -14.80
CA GLN A 141 23.70 13.19 -14.62
C GLN A 141 24.37 12.72 -15.91
N SER A 142 23.72 12.95 -17.07
CA SER A 142 24.23 12.55 -18.38
C SER A 142 25.07 13.61 -19.07
N GLY A 143 25.27 14.78 -18.48
CA GLY A 143 25.97 15.92 -19.08
C GLY A 143 25.25 16.52 -20.30
N LEU A 144 23.95 16.28 -20.46
CA LEU A 144 23.17 16.79 -21.58
C LEU A 144 22.76 18.25 -21.36
N ALA A 145 22.73 19.04 -22.43
CA ALA A 145 22.19 20.39 -22.39
C ALA A 145 20.72 20.42 -21.92
N LYS A 146 20.30 21.50 -21.24
CA LYS A 146 18.90 21.64 -20.76
C LYS A 146 17.83 21.47 -21.86
N SER A 147 18.18 21.89 -23.09
CA SER A 147 17.33 21.76 -24.28
C SER A 147 17.33 20.35 -24.91
N ALA A 148 18.26 19.49 -24.51
CA ALA A 148 18.39 18.17 -25.10
C ALA A 148 17.19 17.27 -24.77
N LYS A 149 16.72 16.51 -25.76
CA LYS A 149 15.64 15.53 -25.57
C LYS A 149 16.15 14.35 -24.76
N VAL A 150 15.51 14.06 -23.62
CA VAL A 150 15.81 12.87 -22.81
C VAL A 150 15.35 11.63 -23.57
N PRO A 151 16.22 10.62 -23.76
CA PRO A 151 15.83 9.35 -24.36
C PRO A 151 14.68 8.68 -23.58
N SER A 152 13.82 7.95 -24.29
CA SER A 152 12.76 7.13 -23.70
C SER A 152 11.74 7.88 -22.82
N THR A 153 11.51 9.17 -23.07
CA THR A 153 10.53 9.99 -22.33
C THR A 153 9.11 9.41 -22.32
N HIS A 154 8.79 8.57 -23.33
CA HIS A 154 7.49 7.88 -23.42
C HIS A 154 7.23 6.92 -22.26
N VAL A 155 8.26 6.41 -21.59
CA VAL A 155 8.14 5.53 -20.41
C VAL A 155 7.44 6.22 -19.25
N TYR A 156 7.60 7.55 -19.14
CA TYR A 156 7.13 8.37 -18.02
C TYR A 156 5.90 9.19 -18.41
N ARG A 157 4.87 8.58 -18.99
CA ARG A 157 3.67 9.30 -19.44
C ARG A 157 2.77 9.74 -18.29
N GLY A 158 2.35 10.95 -18.37
CA GLY A 158 1.17 11.72 -17.93
C GLY A 158 0.71 11.59 -16.48
N TYR A 159 0.40 10.39 -16.00
CA TYR A 159 -0.30 10.22 -14.73
C TYR A 159 0.26 9.04 -13.93
N ALA A 160 0.30 9.22 -12.60
CA ALA A 160 0.47 8.14 -11.64
C ALA A 160 -0.89 7.78 -11.00
N SER A 161 -1.01 6.59 -10.42
CA SER A 161 -2.20 6.21 -9.67
C SER A 161 -2.19 6.82 -8.26
N ILE A 162 -3.37 7.02 -7.67
CA ILE A 162 -3.50 7.47 -6.28
C ILE A 162 -2.79 6.51 -5.32
N ASN A 163 -2.87 5.19 -5.56
CA ASN A 163 -2.22 4.18 -4.75
C ASN A 163 -0.70 4.33 -4.76
N ALA A 164 -0.10 4.51 -5.93
CA ALA A 164 1.34 4.69 -6.04
C ALA A 164 1.82 6.00 -5.42
N MET A 165 1.06 7.10 -5.57
CA MET A 165 1.38 8.37 -4.96
C MET A 165 1.34 8.30 -3.42
N THR A 166 0.44 7.51 -2.87
CA THR A 166 0.34 7.22 -1.43
C THR A 166 1.44 6.28 -0.99
N TYR A 167 1.74 5.24 -1.77
CA TYR A 167 2.83 4.31 -1.51
C TYR A 167 4.17 5.04 -1.36
N PHE A 168 4.46 5.95 -2.27
CA PHE A 168 5.67 6.77 -2.28
C PHE A 168 5.50 8.13 -1.56
N ALA A 169 4.63 8.23 -0.56
CA ALA A 169 4.26 9.48 0.11
C ALA A 169 5.46 10.37 0.47
N THR A 170 6.51 9.81 1.05
CA THR A 170 7.72 10.57 1.43
C THR A 170 8.39 11.21 0.22
N ALA A 171 8.60 10.46 -0.86
CA ALA A 171 9.21 10.98 -2.09
C ALA A 171 8.32 12.04 -2.78
N VAL A 172 7.00 11.81 -2.76
CA VAL A 172 6.00 12.73 -3.31
C VAL A 172 5.99 14.06 -2.56
N LEU A 173 6.03 14.04 -1.23
CA LEU A 173 6.03 15.25 -0.41
C LEU A 173 7.34 16.04 -0.48
N THR A 174 8.46 15.34 -0.65
CA THR A 174 9.79 15.96 -0.74
C THR A 174 10.22 16.27 -2.17
N ASP A 175 9.29 16.20 -3.13
CA ASP A 175 9.51 16.46 -4.56
C ASP A 175 10.70 15.67 -5.17
N LYS A 176 10.92 14.44 -4.70
CA LYS A 176 11.95 13.53 -5.21
C LYS A 176 11.36 12.61 -6.28
N PRO A 177 11.65 12.82 -7.56
CA PRO A 177 11.00 12.11 -8.67
C PRO A 177 11.46 10.65 -8.83
N GLY A 178 12.38 10.15 -8.03
CA GLY A 178 12.94 8.78 -8.11
C GLY A 178 11.89 7.67 -8.04
N TYR A 179 10.70 7.92 -7.47
CA TYR A 179 9.60 6.96 -7.47
C TYR A 179 9.04 6.65 -8.87
N LEU A 180 9.35 7.46 -9.88
CA LEU A 180 9.01 7.22 -11.28
C LEU A 180 9.92 6.18 -11.95
N SER A 181 11.00 5.74 -11.28
CA SER A 181 11.86 4.68 -11.80
C SER A 181 11.09 3.38 -11.98
N LEU A 182 11.52 2.58 -12.96
CA LEU A 182 10.92 1.28 -13.24
C LEU A 182 11.26 0.19 -12.20
N ASP A 183 12.13 0.51 -11.26
CA ASP A 183 12.62 -0.31 -10.15
C ASP A 183 12.56 0.40 -8.80
N ALA A 184 11.71 1.43 -8.69
CA ALA A 184 11.59 2.26 -7.49
C ALA A 184 11.13 1.48 -6.24
N ASN A 185 10.49 0.34 -6.43
CA ASN A 185 9.90 -0.43 -5.34
C ASN A 185 10.90 -1.41 -4.71
N SER A 186 11.51 -1.01 -3.59
CA SER A 186 12.42 -1.88 -2.83
C SER A 186 11.71 -2.98 -2.01
N TYR A 187 10.39 -2.97 -1.91
CA TYR A 187 9.60 -4.10 -1.38
C TYR A 187 9.30 -5.18 -2.46
N TYR A 188 9.72 -4.99 -3.70
CA TYR A 188 9.55 -5.95 -4.80
C TYR A 188 10.29 -7.27 -4.55
N ARG A 189 9.60 -8.40 -4.73
CA ARG A 189 10.05 -9.77 -4.38
C ARG A 189 9.81 -10.75 -5.51
N VAL A 190 10.73 -10.82 -6.45
CA VAL A 190 10.71 -11.85 -7.49
C VAL A 190 12.08 -12.47 -7.65
N PRO A 191 12.18 -13.70 -8.18
CA PRO A 191 13.47 -14.27 -8.52
C PRO A 191 14.20 -13.33 -9.47
N ALA A 192 15.37 -12.83 -9.07
CA ALA A 192 16.14 -11.92 -9.90
C ALA A 192 16.42 -12.58 -11.25
N ARG A 193 15.99 -11.95 -12.31
CA ARG A 193 16.66 -12.11 -13.59
C ARG A 193 18.06 -11.55 -13.41
N ARG A 194 19.06 -12.27 -13.95
CA ARG A 194 20.46 -11.92 -13.89
C ARG A 194 20.70 -10.43 -13.66
N ILE A 195 21.18 -10.05 -12.47
CA ILE A 195 21.62 -8.68 -12.13
C ILE A 195 22.83 -8.25 -13.01
N LEU A 196 23.16 -9.06 -13.99
CA LEU A 196 24.14 -8.76 -15.04
C LEU A 196 23.60 -7.73 -16.05
N SER A 197 22.30 -7.43 -16.05
CA SER A 197 21.72 -6.39 -16.85
C SER A 197 21.80 -5.03 -16.14
N HIS A 198 22.46 -4.09 -16.79
CA HIS A 198 22.55 -2.70 -16.36
C HIS A 198 21.35 -1.88 -16.91
N PRO A 199 20.93 -0.78 -16.24
CA PRO A 199 19.82 0.06 -16.68
C PRO A 199 20.22 1.03 -17.80
N PHE A 200 21.49 1.00 -18.25
CA PHE A 200 22.02 1.96 -19.22
C PHE A 200 21.44 1.72 -20.60
N VAL A 201 21.11 2.80 -21.30
CA VAL A 201 20.56 2.80 -22.65
C VAL A 201 21.30 3.81 -23.54
N GLY A 202 21.26 3.60 -24.86
CA GLY A 202 21.92 4.51 -25.82
C GLY A 202 23.42 4.61 -25.60
N GLN A 203 23.96 5.84 -25.60
CA GLN A 203 25.39 6.11 -25.46
C GLN A 203 25.96 5.57 -24.13
N GLN A 204 25.25 5.68 -23.04
CA GLN A 204 25.71 5.11 -21.74
C GLN A 204 25.88 3.61 -21.80
N GLN A 205 25.02 2.91 -22.53
CA GLN A 205 25.15 1.47 -22.72
C GLN A 205 26.42 1.14 -23.51
N GLN A 206 26.72 1.91 -24.55
CA GLN A 206 27.93 1.73 -25.34
C GLN A 206 29.18 2.01 -24.51
N GLU A 207 29.23 3.10 -23.76
CA GLU A 207 30.34 3.45 -22.86
C GLU A 207 30.56 2.35 -21.81
N TYR A 208 29.48 1.84 -21.18
CA TYR A 208 29.55 0.76 -20.22
C TYR A 208 30.08 -0.54 -20.83
N GLN A 209 29.58 -0.92 -22.00
CA GLN A 209 30.04 -2.14 -22.71
C GLN A 209 31.49 -2.02 -23.14
N THR A 210 31.93 -0.85 -23.59
CA THR A 210 33.33 -0.58 -23.95
C THR A 210 34.22 -0.71 -22.72
N ALA A 211 33.81 -0.13 -21.58
CA ALA A 211 34.54 -0.26 -20.33
C ALA A 211 34.67 -1.72 -19.87
N ILE A 212 33.60 -2.52 -19.99
CA ILE A 212 33.68 -3.95 -19.63
C ILE A 212 34.60 -4.73 -20.56
N LYS A 213 34.57 -4.48 -21.87
CA LYS A 213 35.43 -5.15 -22.83
C LYS A 213 36.92 -4.88 -22.56
N ALA A 214 37.27 -3.68 -22.10
CA ALA A 214 38.64 -3.34 -21.72
C ALA A 214 39.23 -4.25 -20.59
N PHE A 215 38.38 -5.00 -19.91
CA PHE A 215 38.83 -5.96 -18.91
C PHE A 215 39.74 -7.09 -19.50
N GLU A 216 39.57 -7.42 -20.77
CA GLU A 216 40.33 -8.43 -21.48
C GLU A 216 41.83 -8.03 -21.64
N GLU A 217 42.11 -6.72 -21.64
CA GLU A 217 43.47 -6.18 -21.79
C GLU A 217 44.33 -6.31 -20.52
N LYS A 218 43.71 -6.49 -19.35
CA LYS A 218 44.28 -6.70 -18.02
C LYS A 218 45.16 -5.57 -17.46
N SER A 219 45.67 -4.66 -18.25
CA SER A 219 46.49 -3.50 -17.87
C SER A 219 46.55 -2.47 -19.00
N GLY A 220 47.13 -1.30 -18.73
CA GLY A 220 47.34 -0.22 -19.69
C GLY A 220 46.30 0.91 -19.61
N GLU A 221 46.48 1.92 -20.46
CA GLU A 221 45.66 3.14 -20.43
C GLU A 221 44.15 2.88 -20.63
N THR A 222 43.82 1.94 -21.53
CA THR A 222 42.41 1.55 -21.79
C THR A 222 41.78 0.92 -20.56
N PHE A 223 42.54 0.10 -19.83
CA PHE A 223 42.12 -0.54 -18.59
C PHE A 223 41.85 0.52 -17.49
N ASP A 224 42.73 1.53 -17.39
CA ASP A 224 42.62 2.63 -16.44
C ASP A 224 41.43 3.55 -16.77
N ALA A 225 41.28 3.88 -18.04
CA ALA A 225 40.11 4.65 -18.51
C ALA A 225 38.79 3.90 -18.23
N ALA A 226 38.79 2.56 -18.34
CA ALA A 226 37.62 1.75 -17.99
C ALA A 226 37.26 1.81 -16.52
N ILE A 227 38.23 1.77 -15.60
CA ILE A 227 38.02 1.94 -14.17
C ILE A 227 37.40 3.32 -13.89
N ALA A 228 37.98 4.38 -14.46
CA ALA A 228 37.46 5.75 -14.29
C ALA A 228 36.00 5.86 -14.81
N THR A 229 35.72 5.27 -15.94
CA THR A 229 34.37 5.21 -16.53
C THR A 229 33.40 4.47 -15.60
N LEU A 230 33.74 3.28 -15.11
CA LEU A 230 32.91 2.51 -14.20
C LEU A 230 32.73 3.22 -12.85
N GLN A 231 33.75 3.93 -12.33
CA GLN A 231 33.63 4.75 -11.12
C GLN A 231 32.63 5.92 -11.34
N LYS A 232 32.64 6.56 -12.50
CA LYS A 232 31.64 7.57 -12.89
C LYS A 232 30.23 6.97 -12.88
N PHE A 233 30.06 5.76 -13.45
CA PHE A 233 28.77 5.05 -13.40
C PHE A 233 28.35 4.68 -12.00
N ALA A 234 29.27 4.18 -11.15
CA ALA A 234 28.99 3.85 -9.76
C ALA A 234 28.59 5.07 -8.92
N LYS A 235 29.23 6.22 -9.16
CA LYS A 235 28.88 7.49 -8.50
C LYS A 235 27.48 7.98 -8.92
N ALA A 236 27.15 7.90 -10.21
CA ALA A 236 25.86 8.29 -10.74
C ALA A 236 24.73 7.29 -10.35
N ASN A 237 25.07 6.03 -10.14
CA ASN A 237 24.15 4.94 -9.86
C ASN A 237 24.70 4.05 -8.73
N PRO A 238 24.75 4.54 -7.48
CA PRO A 238 25.44 3.87 -6.37
C PRO A 238 24.87 2.49 -6.04
N ASN A 239 23.64 2.21 -6.47
CA ASN A 239 22.90 0.99 -6.15
C ASN A 239 23.02 -0.09 -7.25
N GLN A 240 23.91 0.05 -8.22
CA GLN A 240 24.09 -0.92 -9.30
C GLN A 240 25.12 -1.98 -8.93
N ALA A 241 24.64 -3.15 -8.46
CA ALA A 241 25.48 -4.27 -8.06
C ALA A 241 26.44 -4.72 -9.16
N ALA A 242 26.00 -4.75 -10.42
CA ALA A 242 26.82 -5.16 -11.56
C ALA A 242 28.02 -4.23 -11.80
N VAL A 243 27.81 -2.90 -11.71
CA VAL A 243 28.91 -1.92 -11.85
C VAL A 243 29.94 -2.10 -10.74
N SER A 244 29.50 -2.24 -9.50
CA SER A 244 30.36 -2.46 -8.34
C SER A 244 31.11 -3.79 -8.43
N TYR A 245 30.46 -4.85 -8.92
CA TYR A 245 31.13 -6.14 -9.16
C TYR A 245 32.22 -6.03 -10.24
N TRP A 246 31.98 -5.33 -11.33
CA TRP A 246 33.00 -5.09 -12.35
C TRP A 246 34.16 -4.27 -11.79
N LEU A 247 33.91 -3.23 -11.03
CA LEU A 247 34.97 -2.47 -10.34
C LEU A 247 35.80 -3.37 -9.41
N ALA A 248 35.13 -4.24 -8.64
CA ALA A 248 35.86 -5.22 -7.81
C ALA A 248 36.78 -6.12 -8.65
N LYS A 249 36.35 -6.59 -9.81
CA LYS A 249 37.15 -7.38 -10.74
C LYS A 249 38.37 -6.61 -11.27
N PHE A 250 38.18 -5.39 -11.71
CA PHE A 250 39.24 -4.51 -12.21
C PHE A 250 40.31 -4.26 -11.15
N HIS A 251 39.90 -3.92 -9.90
CA HIS A 251 40.84 -3.73 -8.80
C HIS A 251 41.53 -5.02 -8.37
N ALA A 252 40.83 -6.17 -8.35
CA ALA A 252 41.42 -7.46 -8.06
C ALA A 252 42.51 -7.85 -9.06
N THR A 253 42.30 -7.57 -10.35
CA THR A 253 43.30 -7.81 -11.42
C THR A 253 44.55 -6.96 -11.23
N ARG A 254 44.44 -5.78 -10.64
CA ARG A 254 45.56 -4.91 -10.24
C ARG A 254 46.27 -5.33 -8.96
N GLY A 255 45.71 -6.27 -8.20
CA GLY A 255 46.20 -6.62 -6.86
C GLY A 255 45.81 -5.63 -5.77
N ASP A 256 44.93 -4.65 -6.06
CA ASP A 256 44.39 -3.69 -5.09
C ASP A 256 43.30 -4.37 -4.24
N THR A 257 43.76 -4.93 -3.12
CA THR A 257 42.93 -5.71 -2.20
C THR A 257 41.85 -4.84 -1.56
N ASP A 258 42.21 -3.63 -1.12
CA ASP A 258 41.27 -2.77 -0.35
C ASP A 258 40.13 -2.27 -1.23
N SER A 259 40.43 -1.79 -2.42
CA SER A 259 39.38 -1.38 -3.38
C SER A 259 38.57 -2.59 -3.85
N THR A 260 39.15 -3.76 -3.99
CA THR A 260 38.41 -4.99 -4.32
C THR A 260 37.37 -5.31 -3.25
N ILE A 261 37.78 -5.35 -1.97
CA ILE A 261 36.87 -5.61 -0.85
C ILE A 261 35.77 -4.55 -0.78
N LYS A 262 36.18 -3.29 -0.88
CA LYS A 262 35.23 -2.15 -0.87
C LYS A 262 34.15 -2.32 -1.94
N TRP A 263 34.56 -2.52 -3.20
CA TRP A 263 33.61 -2.61 -4.31
C TRP A 263 32.80 -3.91 -4.30
N LEU A 264 33.39 -5.02 -3.87
CA LEU A 264 32.65 -6.28 -3.71
C LEU A 264 31.64 -6.18 -2.57
N THR A 265 31.98 -5.53 -1.45
CA THR A 265 31.03 -5.23 -0.36
C THR A 265 29.86 -4.40 -0.88
N ASN A 266 30.14 -3.33 -1.64
CA ASN A 266 29.10 -2.51 -2.25
C ASN A 266 28.23 -3.35 -3.20
N ALA A 267 28.80 -4.22 -4.01
CA ALA A 267 28.03 -5.11 -4.87
C ALA A 267 27.09 -6.02 -4.08
N VAL A 268 27.56 -6.61 -2.97
CA VAL A 268 26.77 -7.50 -2.11
C VAL A 268 25.64 -6.72 -1.41
N GLN A 269 25.94 -5.55 -0.86
CA GLN A 269 24.95 -4.66 -0.25
C GLN A 269 23.86 -4.25 -1.25
N ASN A 270 24.20 -4.13 -2.52
CA ASN A 270 23.27 -3.81 -3.61
C ASN A 270 22.68 -5.05 -4.30
N GLY A 271 22.78 -6.23 -3.70
CA GLY A 271 22.07 -7.45 -4.11
C GLY A 271 22.86 -8.43 -4.98
N TRP A 272 24.18 -8.29 -5.09
CA TRP A 272 25.00 -9.31 -5.76
C TRP A 272 24.86 -10.66 -5.05
N HIS A 273 24.40 -11.69 -5.75
CA HIS A 273 24.04 -12.99 -5.17
C HIS A 273 24.59 -14.18 -5.96
N TYR A 274 25.64 -13.98 -6.70
CA TYR A 274 26.25 -15.03 -7.52
C TYR A 274 27.52 -15.59 -6.83
N ARG A 275 27.35 -16.26 -5.65
CA ARG A 275 28.48 -16.83 -4.90
C ARG A 275 29.34 -17.73 -5.76
N LYS A 276 28.74 -18.72 -6.46
CA LYS A 276 29.46 -19.64 -7.33
C LYS A 276 30.26 -18.91 -8.42
N GLN A 277 29.66 -17.91 -9.06
CA GLN A 277 30.36 -17.10 -10.06
C GLN A 277 31.54 -16.35 -9.43
N THR A 278 31.34 -15.72 -8.26
CA THR A 278 32.40 -14.99 -7.54
C THR A 278 33.55 -15.94 -7.14
N GLN A 279 33.22 -17.15 -6.68
CA GLN A 279 34.21 -18.19 -6.34
C GLN A 279 35.05 -18.66 -7.54
N GLN A 280 34.41 -18.74 -8.71
CA GLN A 280 35.06 -19.25 -9.93
C GLN A 280 35.69 -18.17 -10.78
N ASP A 281 35.42 -16.88 -10.51
CA ASP A 281 35.92 -15.78 -11.33
C ASP A 281 37.44 -15.63 -11.17
N GLU A 282 38.15 -15.81 -12.27
CA GLU A 282 39.62 -15.76 -12.30
C GLU A 282 40.18 -14.40 -11.84
N ALA A 283 39.41 -13.32 -11.95
CA ALA A 283 39.82 -12.01 -11.47
C ALA A 283 40.17 -12.03 -9.96
N PHE A 284 39.52 -12.87 -9.18
CA PHE A 284 39.74 -12.95 -7.73
C PHE A 284 40.78 -14.02 -7.31
N LYS A 285 41.44 -14.65 -8.25
CA LYS A 285 42.36 -15.75 -7.98
C LYS A 285 43.40 -15.44 -6.88
N TYR A 286 44.00 -14.27 -6.94
CA TYR A 286 45.07 -13.89 -6.01
C TYR A 286 44.57 -13.38 -4.65
N ILE A 287 43.30 -12.99 -4.54
CA ILE A 287 42.71 -12.51 -3.30
C ILE A 287 41.90 -13.58 -2.53
N ARG A 288 41.69 -14.77 -3.12
CA ARG A 288 40.91 -15.87 -2.50
C ARG A 288 41.42 -16.32 -1.14
N SER A 289 42.73 -16.18 -0.88
CA SER A 289 43.32 -16.49 0.42
C SER A 289 43.10 -15.42 1.48
N ASN A 290 42.69 -14.19 1.10
CA ASN A 290 42.48 -13.11 2.03
C ASN A 290 41.27 -13.39 2.95
N GLY A 291 41.44 -13.15 4.26
CA GLY A 291 40.41 -13.44 5.28
C GLY A 291 39.13 -12.64 5.12
N LEU A 292 39.25 -11.34 4.78
CA LEU A 292 38.09 -10.45 4.54
C LEU A 292 37.33 -10.89 3.28
N PHE A 293 38.06 -11.24 2.20
CA PHE A 293 37.41 -11.74 0.99
C PHE A 293 36.63 -13.03 1.26
N ARG A 294 37.23 -14.00 1.99
CA ARG A 294 36.54 -15.24 2.36
C ARG A 294 35.31 -15.02 3.25
N GLY A 295 35.41 -14.08 4.19
CA GLY A 295 34.27 -13.68 5.01
C GLY A 295 33.14 -13.09 4.18
N LEU A 296 33.46 -12.15 3.28
CA LEU A 296 32.51 -11.52 2.39
C LEU A 296 31.90 -12.52 1.39
N GLU A 297 32.70 -13.37 0.78
CA GLU A 297 32.28 -14.42 -0.15
C GLU A 297 31.28 -15.38 0.49
N LYS A 298 31.52 -15.82 1.74
CA LYS A 298 30.56 -16.66 2.49
C LYS A 298 29.18 -15.97 2.67
N ASN A 299 29.18 -14.64 2.75
CA ASN A 299 27.97 -13.84 2.92
C ASN A 299 27.27 -13.53 1.58
N ILE A 300 27.89 -13.82 0.43
CA ILE A 300 27.22 -13.70 -0.86
C ILE A 300 26.16 -14.80 -0.96
N PRO A 301 24.87 -14.48 -1.16
CA PRO A 301 23.83 -15.48 -1.37
C PRO A 301 24.09 -16.31 -2.64
N ASN A 302 23.70 -17.58 -2.64
CA ASN A 302 23.77 -18.43 -3.85
C ASN A 302 22.57 -18.25 -4.78
N GLN A 303 21.53 -17.63 -4.26
CA GLN A 303 20.31 -17.30 -4.98
C GLN A 303 19.86 -15.90 -4.52
N PRO A 304 19.18 -15.16 -5.39
CA PRO A 304 18.54 -13.94 -4.96
C PRO A 304 17.62 -14.29 -3.79
N PHE A 305 17.80 -13.61 -2.67
CA PHE A 305 16.97 -13.82 -1.48
C PHE A 305 16.94 -15.30 -1.03
N THR A 306 18.02 -15.78 -0.43
CA THR A 306 18.06 -17.09 0.26
C THR A 306 17.09 -17.18 1.44
N PHE A 307 16.54 -16.06 1.87
CA PHE A 307 15.45 -15.95 2.84
C PHE A 307 14.18 -15.63 2.09
N ALA A 308 13.11 -16.36 2.37
CA ALA A 308 11.80 -16.28 1.75
C ALA A 308 11.62 -15.08 0.82
N LEU A 309 11.50 -15.34 -0.48
CA LEU A 309 11.14 -14.32 -1.48
C LEU A 309 9.90 -13.53 -1.03
N THR A 310 9.01 -14.20 -0.32
CA THR A 310 7.77 -13.64 0.22
C THR A 310 8.01 -13.13 1.64
N ARG A 311 7.58 -11.92 1.94
CA ARG A 311 7.71 -11.33 3.27
C ARG A 311 6.54 -10.42 3.60
N GLY A 312 6.07 -10.45 4.85
CA GLY A 312 5.09 -9.52 5.39
C GLY A 312 5.62 -8.07 5.38
N PHE A 313 4.70 -7.12 5.36
CA PHE A 313 5.01 -5.69 5.28
C PHE A 313 4.83 -4.98 6.63
N LYS A 314 5.72 -4.04 6.94
CA LYS A 314 5.54 -3.03 7.98
C LYS A 314 6.12 -1.69 7.54
N ASN A 315 5.38 -0.62 7.77
CA ASN A 315 5.77 0.74 7.41
C ASN A 315 7.02 1.23 8.16
N HIS A 316 7.17 0.86 9.45
CA HIS A 316 8.34 1.26 10.23
C HIS A 316 9.64 0.61 9.73
N ARG A 317 9.55 -0.46 8.95
CA ARG A 317 10.73 -1.04 8.28
C ARG A 317 11.23 -0.13 7.19
N ARG A 318 12.55 0.04 7.16
CA ARG A 318 13.22 0.68 6.05
C ARG A 318 13.68 -0.40 5.07
N TRP A 319 13.38 -0.21 3.81
CA TRP A 319 13.68 -1.17 2.76
C TRP A 319 14.90 -0.70 1.97
N ALA A 320 15.99 -1.46 2.01
CA ALA A 320 17.14 -1.23 1.14
C ALA A 320 16.79 -1.55 -0.32
N VAL A 321 17.54 -0.99 -1.26
CA VAL A 321 17.30 -1.17 -2.70
C VAL A 321 17.32 -2.64 -3.13
N ASN A 322 18.14 -3.48 -2.46
CA ASN A 322 18.17 -4.92 -2.67
C ASN A 322 16.97 -5.67 -2.06
N GLY A 323 16.02 -4.96 -1.45
CA GLY A 323 14.83 -5.53 -0.83
C GLY A 323 15.04 -6.10 0.59
N MET A 324 16.21 -6.00 1.14
CA MET A 324 16.46 -6.35 2.54
C MET A 324 15.90 -5.27 3.47
N VAL A 325 15.49 -5.68 4.67
CA VAL A 325 15.19 -4.71 5.73
C VAL A 325 16.50 -4.07 6.15
N ASN A 326 16.56 -2.76 6.15
CA ASN A 326 17.69 -2.04 6.66
C ASN A 326 17.56 -1.91 8.19
N THR A 327 18.61 -2.31 8.89
CA THR A 327 18.69 -2.25 10.36
C THR A 327 19.34 -0.94 10.85
N GLU A 328 19.94 -0.16 9.93
CA GLU A 328 20.53 1.13 10.27
C GLU A 328 19.47 2.23 10.32
N ASP A 329 19.43 2.98 11.40
CA ASP A 329 18.45 4.04 11.61
C ASP A 329 18.51 5.11 10.51
N GLY A 330 17.33 5.44 9.98
CA GLY A 330 17.16 6.48 8.97
C GLY A 330 17.50 6.10 7.54
N GLN A 331 18.12 4.94 7.30
CA GLN A 331 18.48 4.51 5.95
C GLN A 331 17.39 3.64 5.29
N GLY A 332 17.24 3.75 3.97
CA GLY A 332 16.27 2.98 3.18
C GLY A 332 14.92 3.68 2.99
N ASN A 333 14.07 3.06 2.20
CA ASN A 333 12.76 3.56 1.80
C ASN A 333 11.67 3.11 2.77
N SER A 334 10.73 4.00 3.11
CA SER A 334 9.49 3.67 3.79
C SER A 334 8.30 3.88 2.87
N PHE A 335 7.29 3.05 3.03
CA PHE A 335 6.12 3.04 2.18
C PHE A 335 4.84 2.92 3.01
N PHE A 336 3.68 3.20 2.37
CA PHE A 336 2.36 2.78 2.83
C PHE A 336 1.71 1.93 1.76
N LEU A 337 1.33 0.70 2.06
CA LEU A 337 0.51 -0.07 1.12
C LEU A 337 -0.82 0.64 0.91
N SER A 338 -1.34 0.63 -0.32
CA SER A 338 -2.57 1.36 -0.61
C SER A 338 -3.40 0.66 -1.68
N THR A 339 -4.72 0.59 -1.45
CA THR A 339 -5.72 0.20 -2.44
C THR A 339 -6.89 1.16 -2.43
N VAL A 340 -7.72 1.11 -3.47
CA VAL A 340 -9.05 1.72 -3.48
C VAL A 340 -10.06 0.60 -3.26
N LEU A 341 -10.97 0.72 -2.29
CA LEU A 341 -11.96 -0.34 -2.01
C LEU A 341 -12.92 -0.53 -3.17
N ALA A 342 -13.41 0.58 -3.74
CA ALA A 342 -14.28 0.56 -4.91
C ALA A 342 -14.14 1.83 -5.76
N VAL A 343 -14.49 1.73 -7.04
CA VAL A 343 -14.71 2.87 -7.92
C VAL A 343 -16.12 2.77 -8.46
N THR A 344 -17.05 3.57 -7.90
CA THR A 344 -18.49 3.44 -8.12
C THR A 344 -19.03 4.34 -9.24
N ARG A 345 -18.20 4.79 -10.16
CA ARG A 345 -18.54 5.66 -11.28
C ARG A 345 -18.06 5.12 -12.61
N ASN A 346 -18.70 5.56 -13.69
CA ASN A 346 -18.35 5.25 -15.08
C ASN A 346 -18.25 3.72 -15.34
N PHE A 347 -17.09 3.24 -15.79
CA PHE A 347 -16.83 1.81 -16.03
C PHE A 347 -16.31 1.08 -14.79
N GLY A 348 -16.47 1.64 -13.60
CA GLY A 348 -16.19 0.98 -12.32
C GLY A 348 -17.22 -0.10 -11.97
N THR A 349 -17.40 -0.33 -10.68
CA THR A 349 -18.43 -1.22 -10.11
C THR A 349 -19.69 -0.41 -9.77
N THR A 350 -20.81 -1.09 -9.55
CA THR A 350 -21.94 -0.51 -8.82
C THR A 350 -21.64 -0.50 -7.33
N GLU A 351 -22.47 0.17 -6.52
CA GLU A 351 -22.38 0.08 -5.06
C GLU A 351 -22.60 -1.36 -4.59
N GLN A 352 -23.61 -2.05 -5.12
CA GLN A 352 -23.91 -3.44 -4.76
C GLN A 352 -22.76 -4.39 -5.11
N GLU A 353 -22.22 -4.33 -6.35
CA GLU A 353 -21.07 -5.14 -6.76
C GLU A 353 -19.86 -4.93 -5.83
N ALA A 354 -19.65 -3.71 -5.33
CA ALA A 354 -18.58 -3.41 -4.39
C ALA A 354 -18.83 -3.99 -3.00
N LEU A 355 -20.05 -3.90 -2.49
CA LEU A 355 -20.42 -4.50 -1.20
C LEU A 355 -20.30 -6.03 -1.25
N ASP A 356 -20.80 -6.65 -2.30
CA ASP A 356 -20.72 -8.11 -2.52
C ASP A 356 -19.25 -8.57 -2.56
N GLN A 357 -18.40 -7.82 -3.25
CA GLN A 357 -16.96 -8.12 -3.33
C GLN A 357 -16.28 -8.01 -1.95
N LEU A 358 -16.59 -6.97 -1.16
CA LEU A 358 -16.01 -6.79 0.17
C LEU A 358 -16.46 -7.92 1.11
N GLN A 359 -17.75 -8.27 1.11
CA GLN A 359 -18.29 -9.36 1.91
C GLN A 359 -17.62 -10.70 1.56
N ALA A 360 -17.57 -11.04 0.27
CA ALA A 360 -16.93 -12.27 -0.21
C ALA A 360 -15.42 -12.33 0.10
N SER A 361 -14.73 -11.16 0.10
CA SER A 361 -13.30 -11.10 0.45
C SER A 361 -13.04 -11.42 1.92
N ILE A 362 -13.94 -11.00 2.81
CA ILE A 362 -13.82 -11.24 4.25
C ILE A 362 -14.16 -12.68 4.59
N GLU A 363 -15.20 -13.22 3.98
CA GLU A 363 -15.60 -14.63 4.13
C GLU A 363 -14.53 -15.59 3.61
N ALA A 364 -13.73 -15.15 2.65
CA ALA A 364 -12.63 -15.93 2.10
C ALA A 364 -11.39 -16.02 3.00
N ASP A 365 -11.22 -15.14 3.98
CA ASP A 365 -10.06 -15.13 4.86
C ASP A 365 -9.88 -16.47 5.56
N GLU A 366 -8.65 -17.01 5.54
CA GLU A 366 -8.27 -18.29 6.17
C GLU A 366 -9.02 -19.52 5.63
N SER A 367 -9.88 -19.35 4.62
CA SER A 367 -10.69 -20.47 4.05
C SER A 367 -9.85 -21.49 3.28
N ASN A 368 -8.60 -21.14 2.92
CA ASN A 368 -7.69 -21.95 2.11
C ASN A 368 -8.38 -22.58 0.89
N PRO A 369 -8.98 -21.78 0.00
CA PRO A 369 -9.85 -22.25 -1.05
C PRO A 369 -9.13 -23.25 -1.96
N THR A 370 -9.87 -24.29 -2.36
CA THR A 370 -9.42 -25.26 -3.35
C THR A 370 -9.85 -24.80 -4.73
N GLY A 371 -8.93 -24.87 -5.71
CA GLY A 371 -9.20 -24.46 -7.09
C GLY A 371 -7.92 -24.31 -7.87
N THR A 372 -8.03 -23.70 -9.04
CA THR A 372 -6.97 -23.63 -10.03
C THR A 372 -6.53 -22.19 -10.27
N PHE A 373 -5.21 -21.99 -10.34
CA PHE A 373 -4.59 -20.74 -10.77
C PHE A 373 -4.37 -20.78 -12.28
N TYR A 374 -4.99 -19.88 -13.03
CA TYR A 374 -4.94 -19.82 -14.49
C TYR A 374 -4.02 -18.72 -14.98
N PHE A 375 -3.19 -19.06 -15.98
CA PHE A 375 -2.23 -18.16 -16.59
C PHE A 375 -2.38 -18.18 -18.10
N SER A 376 -2.84 -17.07 -18.71
CA SER A 376 -2.90 -16.95 -20.16
C SER A 376 -1.51 -16.81 -20.77
N SER A 377 -1.22 -17.60 -21.80
CA SER A 377 -0.03 -17.49 -22.64
C SER A 377 -0.38 -17.27 -24.11
N GLY A 378 -1.58 -16.76 -24.38
CA GLY A 378 -2.10 -16.47 -25.70
C GLY A 378 -1.19 -15.59 -26.57
N VAL A 379 -1.58 -15.37 -27.81
CA VAL A 379 -0.81 -14.57 -28.76
C VAL A 379 -0.95 -13.07 -28.44
N GLY A 380 0.05 -12.29 -28.78
CA GLY A 380 0.02 -10.83 -28.64
C GLY A 380 1.01 -10.28 -27.62
N VAL A 381 1.29 -8.98 -27.73
CA VAL A 381 2.31 -8.28 -26.95
C VAL A 381 2.01 -8.32 -25.44
N ARG A 382 0.74 -8.27 -25.05
CA ARG A 382 0.32 -8.26 -23.65
C ARG A 382 0.66 -9.56 -22.94
N ASN A 383 0.30 -10.69 -23.53
CA ASN A 383 0.68 -12.02 -23.04
C ASN A 383 2.20 -12.24 -23.14
N ALA A 384 2.85 -11.77 -24.22
CA ALA A 384 4.30 -11.89 -24.40
C ALA A 384 5.08 -11.19 -23.27
N THR A 385 4.58 -10.07 -22.75
CA THR A 385 5.20 -9.31 -21.65
C THR A 385 5.40 -10.14 -20.38
N ARG A 386 4.50 -11.10 -20.09
CA ARG A 386 4.57 -11.99 -18.91
C ARG A 386 4.97 -13.42 -19.21
N ARG A 387 5.00 -13.85 -20.47
CA ARG A 387 5.16 -15.27 -20.86
C ARG A 387 6.34 -15.97 -20.18
N ALA A 388 7.49 -15.30 -20.08
CA ALA A 388 8.68 -15.87 -19.48
C ALA A 388 8.57 -16.11 -17.97
N GLN A 389 7.59 -15.47 -17.31
CA GLN A 389 7.36 -15.57 -15.87
C GLN A 389 6.48 -16.78 -15.50
N ILE A 390 5.67 -17.27 -16.44
CA ILE A 390 4.59 -18.22 -16.17
C ILE A 390 5.13 -19.58 -15.77
N LYS A 391 6.02 -20.19 -16.56
CA LYS A 391 6.53 -21.55 -16.30
C LYS A 391 7.16 -21.70 -14.90
N PRO A 392 8.06 -20.81 -14.45
CA PRO A 392 8.63 -20.89 -13.09
C PRO A 392 7.56 -20.78 -12.00
N VAL A 393 6.58 -19.88 -12.17
CA VAL A 393 5.52 -19.65 -11.19
C VAL A 393 4.60 -20.87 -11.09
N VAL A 394 4.17 -21.43 -12.22
CA VAL A 394 3.36 -22.67 -12.25
C VAL A 394 4.10 -23.82 -11.57
N LYS A 395 5.41 -23.96 -11.81
CA LYS A 395 6.23 -24.96 -11.12
C LYS A 395 6.23 -24.75 -9.60
N THR A 396 6.38 -23.49 -9.16
CA THR A 396 6.37 -23.15 -7.73
C THR A 396 5.00 -23.41 -7.09
N LEU A 397 3.89 -23.00 -7.70
CA LEU A 397 2.54 -23.28 -7.19
C LEU A 397 2.29 -24.79 -7.07
N LYS A 398 2.66 -25.57 -8.09
CA LYS A 398 2.55 -27.04 -8.05
C LYS A 398 3.39 -27.67 -6.93
N SER A 399 4.61 -27.15 -6.67
CA SER A 399 5.43 -27.62 -5.54
C SER A 399 4.84 -27.27 -4.17
N MET A 400 3.93 -26.28 -4.10
CA MET A 400 3.14 -25.92 -2.93
C MET A 400 1.81 -26.73 -2.82
N GLY A 401 1.58 -27.73 -3.69
CA GLY A 401 0.35 -28.50 -3.72
C GLY A 401 -0.84 -27.78 -4.37
N LYS A 402 -0.63 -26.62 -5.00
CA LYS A 402 -1.70 -25.86 -5.65
C LYS A 402 -1.86 -26.29 -7.12
N LYS A 403 -3.10 -26.35 -7.61
CA LYS A 403 -3.37 -26.57 -9.04
C LYS A 403 -3.05 -25.30 -9.83
N ALA A 404 -2.29 -25.42 -10.90
CA ALA A 404 -1.93 -24.29 -11.77
C ALA A 404 -1.87 -24.73 -13.24
N VAL A 405 -2.52 -23.95 -14.10
CA VAL A 405 -2.72 -24.27 -15.54
C VAL A 405 -2.27 -23.10 -16.41
N VAL A 406 -1.60 -23.42 -17.51
CA VAL A 406 -1.23 -22.46 -18.56
C VAL A 406 -2.24 -22.59 -19.70
N LEU A 407 -3.00 -21.54 -19.95
CA LEU A 407 -3.97 -21.46 -21.02
C LEU A 407 -3.32 -21.03 -22.33
N LYS A 408 -3.81 -21.54 -23.45
CA LYS A 408 -3.55 -21.00 -24.80
C LYS A 408 -4.52 -19.86 -25.14
N SER A 409 -5.72 -19.87 -24.54
CA SER A 409 -6.75 -18.82 -24.60
C SER A 409 -6.46 -17.64 -23.65
N ASP A 410 -7.24 -16.58 -23.77
CA ASP A 410 -7.16 -15.41 -22.88
C ASP A 410 -7.87 -15.66 -21.53
N LEU A 411 -8.93 -16.49 -21.52
CA LEU A 411 -9.69 -16.88 -20.33
C LEU A 411 -9.81 -18.38 -20.20
N PRO A 412 -10.03 -18.93 -19.00
CA PRO A 412 -10.53 -20.29 -18.83
C PRO A 412 -11.98 -20.36 -19.35
N GLU A 413 -12.42 -21.51 -19.80
CA GLU A 413 -13.78 -21.78 -20.28
C GLU A 413 -14.42 -22.83 -19.36
N ASP A 414 -15.67 -22.60 -18.96
CA ASP A 414 -16.49 -23.49 -18.10
C ASP A 414 -15.81 -23.90 -16.78
N ALA A 415 -14.84 -23.09 -16.30
CA ALA A 415 -14.11 -23.37 -15.08
C ALA A 415 -14.88 -22.88 -13.85
N SER A 416 -15.27 -23.78 -12.96
CA SER A 416 -16.00 -23.44 -11.72
C SER A 416 -15.09 -23.06 -10.54
N ASP A 417 -13.76 -23.06 -10.72
CA ASP A 417 -12.77 -23.10 -9.64
C ASP A 417 -11.62 -22.08 -9.79
N VAL A 418 -11.87 -20.90 -10.35
CA VAL A 418 -10.83 -19.91 -10.63
C VAL A 418 -10.34 -19.28 -9.33
N CYS A 419 -9.26 -19.82 -8.72
CA CYS A 419 -8.61 -19.28 -7.52
C CYS A 419 -7.62 -18.12 -7.81
N GLY A 420 -7.31 -17.91 -9.06
CA GLY A 420 -6.47 -16.81 -9.53
C GLY A 420 -6.37 -16.80 -11.04
N LEU A 421 -6.31 -15.61 -11.62
CA LEU A 421 -6.24 -15.43 -13.07
C LEU A 421 -5.21 -14.36 -13.41
N LEU A 422 -4.30 -14.66 -14.33
CA LEU A 422 -3.45 -13.67 -15.00
C LEU A 422 -3.66 -13.75 -16.50
N THR A 423 -4.24 -12.71 -17.08
CA THR A 423 -4.49 -12.61 -18.53
C THR A 423 -3.87 -11.34 -19.12
N GLY A 424 -3.76 -11.29 -20.46
CA GLY A 424 -3.16 -10.18 -21.17
C GLY A 424 -3.75 -9.97 -22.57
N THR A 425 -4.93 -9.37 -22.64
CA THR A 425 -5.62 -9.07 -23.89
C THR A 425 -6.13 -7.63 -23.91
N SER A 426 -6.65 -7.13 -25.02
CA SER A 426 -7.25 -5.79 -25.06
C SER A 426 -8.68 -5.78 -24.55
N GLN A 427 -9.42 -6.80 -24.86
CA GLN A 427 -10.84 -6.94 -24.54
C GLN A 427 -11.18 -8.40 -24.28
N PHE A 428 -12.04 -8.62 -23.30
CA PHE A 428 -12.68 -9.90 -23.01
C PHE A 428 -14.03 -9.66 -22.33
N ASP A 429 -14.87 -10.65 -22.39
CA ASP A 429 -16.11 -10.76 -21.63
C ASP A 429 -15.97 -11.97 -20.72
N PHE A 430 -15.89 -11.75 -19.41
CA PHE A 430 -15.71 -12.86 -18.47
C PHE A 430 -16.99 -13.68 -18.33
N ALA A 431 -18.17 -13.06 -18.44
CA ALA A 431 -19.43 -13.77 -18.40
C ALA A 431 -19.57 -14.78 -19.56
N ALA A 432 -19.09 -14.42 -20.75
CA ALA A 432 -19.10 -15.30 -21.90
C ALA A 432 -18.24 -16.57 -21.71
N SER A 433 -17.23 -16.54 -20.82
CA SER A 433 -16.41 -17.72 -20.50
C SER A 433 -17.13 -18.78 -19.67
N GLN A 434 -18.30 -18.45 -19.10
CA GLN A 434 -19.09 -19.28 -18.18
C GLN A 434 -18.30 -19.77 -16.94
N SER A 435 -17.14 -19.17 -16.68
CA SER A 435 -16.28 -19.51 -15.56
C SER A 435 -16.72 -18.78 -14.28
N LYS A 436 -16.36 -19.36 -13.12
CA LYS A 436 -16.66 -18.78 -11.80
C LYS A 436 -15.37 -18.50 -11.03
N ILE A 437 -15.23 -17.27 -10.55
CA ILE A 437 -14.14 -16.87 -9.67
C ILE A 437 -14.48 -17.29 -8.24
N VAL A 438 -13.55 -17.94 -7.57
CA VAL A 438 -13.68 -18.32 -6.17
C VAL A 438 -13.52 -17.09 -5.29
N PRO A 439 -14.35 -16.91 -4.24
CA PRO A 439 -14.18 -15.82 -3.28
C PRO A 439 -12.74 -15.71 -2.78
N GLY A 440 -12.22 -14.50 -2.69
CA GLY A 440 -10.85 -14.25 -2.27
C GLY A 440 -9.81 -14.31 -3.41
N ALA A 441 -10.15 -14.64 -4.65
CA ALA A 441 -9.18 -14.74 -5.73
C ALA A 441 -8.63 -13.39 -6.19
N ILE A 442 -7.32 -13.33 -6.48
CA ILE A 442 -6.71 -12.22 -7.23
C ILE A 442 -6.79 -12.54 -8.73
N CYS A 443 -7.48 -11.67 -9.48
CA CYS A 443 -7.58 -11.77 -10.93
C CYS A 443 -7.05 -10.49 -11.57
N GLU A 444 -6.05 -10.60 -12.45
CA GLU A 444 -5.34 -9.46 -12.99
C GLU A 444 -5.24 -9.51 -14.51
N HIS A 445 -5.44 -8.35 -15.12
CA HIS A 445 -5.52 -8.16 -16.55
C HIS A 445 -4.50 -7.14 -17.05
N LEU A 446 -3.48 -7.59 -17.78
CA LEU A 446 -2.49 -6.71 -18.39
C LEU A 446 -3.04 -6.08 -19.66
N THR A 447 -3.38 -4.78 -19.58
CA THR A 447 -3.75 -3.95 -20.74
C THR A 447 -3.40 -2.48 -20.50
N SER A 448 -3.40 -1.65 -21.55
CA SER A 448 -2.93 -0.25 -21.46
C SER A 448 -3.85 0.65 -20.62
N TYR A 449 -5.15 0.35 -20.57
CA TYR A 449 -6.15 1.25 -19.98
C TYR A 449 -7.11 0.54 -19.03
N GLY A 450 -6.67 -0.54 -18.39
CA GLY A 450 -7.46 -1.28 -17.40
C GLY A 450 -7.91 -0.42 -16.22
N GLY A 451 -7.10 0.55 -15.80
CA GLY A 451 -7.39 1.49 -14.71
C GLY A 451 -8.00 2.84 -15.15
N ARG A 452 -8.22 3.09 -16.45
CA ARG A 452 -8.89 4.30 -16.94
C ARG A 452 -10.39 4.08 -17.02
N LEU A 453 -11.05 4.30 -15.89
CA LEU A 453 -12.46 3.95 -15.73
C LEU A 453 -13.43 4.97 -16.34
N ALA A 454 -12.99 6.21 -16.64
CA ALA A 454 -13.84 7.22 -17.25
C ALA A 454 -14.01 7.08 -18.78
N VAL A 455 -13.25 6.23 -19.45
CA VAL A 455 -13.28 6.12 -20.93
C VAL A 455 -13.57 4.69 -21.38
N PRO A 456 -14.35 4.52 -22.46
CA PRO A 456 -14.61 3.19 -23.04
C PRO A 456 -13.34 2.62 -23.69
N GLY A 457 -13.45 1.47 -24.28
CA GLY A 457 -12.41 0.81 -25.08
C GLY A 457 -11.97 -0.51 -24.47
N GLN A 458 -10.75 -0.59 -23.97
CA GLN A 458 -10.24 -1.84 -23.40
C GLN A 458 -10.99 -2.25 -22.15
N THR A 459 -11.12 -3.56 -21.90
CA THR A 459 -11.77 -4.11 -20.69
C THR A 459 -11.11 -3.52 -19.42
N LYS A 460 -11.93 -3.17 -18.44
CA LYS A 460 -11.50 -2.53 -17.19
C LYS A 460 -11.22 -3.56 -16.11
N LEU A 461 -10.40 -3.20 -15.13
CA LEU A 461 -10.13 -4.03 -13.95
C LEU A 461 -11.43 -4.41 -13.21
N SER A 462 -12.45 -3.56 -13.25
CA SER A 462 -13.76 -3.79 -12.65
C SER A 462 -14.51 -4.99 -13.25
N GLU A 463 -14.16 -5.45 -14.45
CA GLU A 463 -14.77 -6.65 -15.05
C GLU A 463 -14.53 -7.88 -14.19
N LEU A 464 -13.31 -8.09 -13.72
CA LEU A 464 -12.96 -9.21 -12.86
C LEU A 464 -13.55 -9.08 -11.45
N ILE A 465 -13.61 -7.84 -10.93
CA ILE A 465 -14.18 -7.57 -9.60
C ILE A 465 -15.68 -7.91 -9.57
N ARG A 466 -16.46 -7.47 -10.57
CA ARG A 466 -17.90 -7.75 -10.62
C ARG A 466 -18.23 -9.24 -10.78
N HIS A 467 -17.27 -10.03 -11.20
CA HIS A 467 -17.37 -11.47 -11.28
C HIS A 467 -16.77 -12.21 -10.07
N GLY A 468 -16.49 -11.49 -8.96
CA GLY A 468 -16.14 -12.07 -7.67
C GLY A 468 -14.64 -12.05 -7.31
N ALA A 469 -13.77 -11.40 -8.10
CA ALA A 469 -12.39 -11.23 -7.69
C ALA A 469 -12.29 -10.33 -6.45
N ALA A 470 -11.51 -10.73 -5.45
CA ALA A 470 -11.22 -9.92 -4.26
C ALA A 470 -10.46 -8.63 -4.60
N GLY A 471 -9.70 -8.66 -5.69
CA GLY A 471 -9.04 -7.49 -6.21
C GLY A 471 -8.42 -7.69 -7.58
N SER A 472 -8.22 -6.57 -8.25
CA SER A 472 -7.63 -6.46 -9.58
C SER A 472 -6.82 -5.18 -9.71
N SER A 473 -6.02 -5.08 -10.79
CA SER A 473 -5.26 -3.88 -11.07
C SER A 473 -5.34 -3.44 -12.53
N GLY A 474 -5.03 -2.18 -12.76
CA GLY A 474 -4.97 -1.64 -14.13
C GLY A 474 -4.22 -0.31 -14.18
N THR A 475 -3.58 -0.03 -15.29
CA THR A 475 -2.82 1.21 -15.45
C THR A 475 -3.71 2.39 -15.82
N VAL A 476 -3.47 3.54 -15.17
CA VAL A 476 -4.25 4.79 -15.33
C VAL A 476 -3.83 5.61 -16.55
N THR A 477 -2.73 5.26 -17.19
CA THR A 477 -2.22 5.88 -18.42
C THR A 477 -1.44 4.85 -19.23
N GLU A 478 -1.12 5.13 -20.50
CA GLU A 478 -0.39 4.20 -21.38
C GLU A 478 0.93 3.72 -20.73
N PRO A 479 1.05 2.45 -20.34
CA PRO A 479 2.25 1.90 -19.71
C PRO A 479 3.27 1.40 -20.72
N HIS A 480 2.89 1.23 -21.97
CA HIS A 480 3.59 0.40 -22.96
C HIS A 480 3.72 -1.08 -22.47
N ALA A 481 4.38 -1.92 -23.23
CA ALA A 481 4.61 -3.33 -22.85
C ALA A 481 5.84 -3.46 -21.92
N ILE A 482 5.87 -2.66 -20.83
CA ILE A 482 6.96 -2.60 -19.87
C ILE A 482 6.59 -3.46 -18.66
N ALA A 483 7.19 -4.64 -18.56
CA ALA A 483 6.84 -5.65 -17.55
C ALA A 483 6.91 -5.16 -16.10
N SER A 484 7.85 -4.25 -15.77
CA SER A 484 8.02 -3.70 -14.42
C SER A 484 6.86 -2.83 -13.94
N LYS A 485 5.99 -2.37 -14.83
CA LYS A 485 4.79 -1.58 -14.49
C LYS A 485 3.56 -2.42 -14.16
N PHE A 486 3.66 -3.71 -14.31
CA PHE A 486 2.57 -4.66 -14.05
C PHE A 486 2.98 -5.69 -13.00
N PRO A 487 2.02 -6.27 -12.27
CA PRO A 487 2.33 -7.35 -11.36
C PRO A 487 3.00 -8.52 -12.09
N HIS A 488 4.13 -8.97 -11.56
CA HIS A 488 4.79 -10.20 -11.98
C HIS A 488 3.90 -11.41 -11.62
N ALA A 489 4.00 -12.47 -12.37
CA ALA A 489 3.20 -13.69 -12.11
C ALA A 489 3.42 -14.28 -10.70
N MET A 490 4.49 -13.89 -9.99
CA MET A 490 4.74 -14.24 -8.58
C MET A 490 3.66 -13.74 -7.63
N ILE A 491 2.80 -12.82 -8.04
CA ILE A 491 1.65 -12.35 -7.23
C ILE A 491 0.83 -13.53 -6.70
N GLN A 492 0.58 -14.54 -7.53
CA GLN A 492 -0.17 -15.72 -7.14
C GLN A 492 0.59 -16.60 -6.14
N VAL A 493 1.93 -16.61 -6.20
CA VAL A 493 2.76 -17.35 -5.24
C VAL A 493 2.80 -16.65 -3.89
N HIS A 494 2.96 -15.31 -3.87
CA HIS A 494 2.94 -14.54 -2.63
C HIS A 494 1.59 -14.71 -1.92
N TYR A 495 0.50 -14.61 -2.68
CA TYR A 495 -0.85 -14.78 -2.18
C TYR A 495 -1.09 -16.19 -1.64
N ALA A 496 -0.75 -17.23 -2.41
CA ALA A 496 -0.88 -18.62 -1.99
C ALA A 496 0.02 -18.99 -0.78
N ARG A 497 1.01 -18.18 -0.45
CA ARG A 497 1.82 -18.29 0.77
C ARG A 497 1.21 -17.62 1.99
N GLY A 498 0.10 -16.90 1.83
CA GLY A 498 -0.64 -16.26 2.92
C GLY A 498 -0.46 -14.76 3.05
N CYS A 499 0.23 -14.09 2.12
CA CYS A 499 0.25 -12.63 2.09
C CYS A 499 -1.14 -12.05 1.86
N SER A 500 -1.38 -10.84 2.36
CA SER A 500 -2.56 -10.08 2.01
C SER A 500 -2.58 -9.71 0.52
N LEU A 501 -3.75 -9.34 0.02
CA LEU A 501 -3.93 -8.86 -1.35
C LEU A 501 -2.93 -7.72 -1.66
N ALA A 502 -2.89 -6.69 -0.82
CA ALA A 502 -2.00 -5.55 -1.05
C ALA A 502 -0.52 -5.95 -1.01
N GLU A 503 -0.09 -6.76 -0.04
CA GLU A 503 1.28 -7.27 0.02
C GLU A 503 1.65 -8.04 -1.25
N SER A 504 0.73 -8.88 -1.75
CA SER A 504 0.95 -9.67 -2.96
C SER A 504 1.13 -8.78 -4.20
N PHE A 505 0.33 -7.71 -4.33
CA PHE A 505 0.49 -6.75 -5.41
C PHE A 505 1.83 -6.01 -5.33
N TYR A 506 2.16 -5.42 -4.17
CA TYR A 506 3.37 -4.61 -4.05
C TYR A 506 4.67 -5.44 -4.10
N GLN A 507 4.66 -6.68 -3.62
CA GLN A 507 5.79 -7.60 -3.82
C GLN A 507 5.99 -8.01 -5.28
N SER A 508 5.00 -7.81 -6.14
CA SER A 508 5.00 -8.29 -7.53
C SER A 508 5.25 -7.20 -8.57
N VAL A 509 5.31 -5.91 -8.21
CA VAL A 509 5.46 -4.82 -9.17
C VAL A 509 6.69 -3.97 -8.84
N ALA A 510 7.62 -3.84 -9.80
CA ALA A 510 8.88 -3.12 -9.58
C ALA A 510 8.73 -1.60 -9.69
N GLY A 511 7.91 -1.12 -10.63
CA GLY A 511 7.63 0.29 -10.87
C GLY A 511 6.13 0.60 -10.85
N PRO A 512 5.48 0.67 -9.67
CA PRO A 512 4.02 0.71 -9.53
C PRO A 512 3.38 2.04 -9.89
N PHE A 513 4.14 3.08 -10.27
CA PHE A 513 3.64 4.46 -10.32
C PHE A 513 2.37 4.68 -11.18
N GLN A 514 2.10 3.82 -12.18
CA GLN A 514 0.90 3.89 -13.02
C GLN A 514 -0.19 2.90 -12.64
N LEU A 515 0.06 2.01 -11.67
CA LEU A 515 -0.83 0.90 -11.35
C LEU A 515 -1.87 1.31 -10.31
N LEU A 516 -3.15 1.32 -10.70
CA LEU A 516 -4.29 1.41 -9.80
C LEU A 516 -4.63 0.00 -9.30
N ILE A 517 -4.74 -0.18 -7.99
CA ILE A 517 -5.14 -1.43 -7.35
C ILE A 517 -6.50 -1.20 -6.69
N VAL A 518 -7.48 -2.02 -7.04
CA VAL A 518 -8.83 -1.96 -6.47
C VAL A 518 -9.15 -3.30 -5.81
N GLY A 519 -9.63 -3.25 -4.58
CA GLY A 519 -10.02 -4.41 -3.79
C GLY A 519 -9.68 -4.28 -2.31
N ASP A 520 -10.06 -5.31 -1.55
CA ASP A 520 -9.80 -5.39 -0.12
C ASP A 520 -8.34 -5.73 0.17
N ALA A 521 -7.60 -4.74 0.66
CA ALA A 521 -6.17 -4.85 0.94
C ALA A 521 -5.80 -5.98 1.90
N LEU A 522 -6.68 -6.28 2.87
CA LEU A 522 -6.45 -7.26 3.92
C LEU A 522 -6.90 -8.69 3.56
N CYS A 523 -7.54 -8.91 2.42
CA CYS A 523 -7.99 -10.25 2.02
C CYS A 523 -6.81 -11.24 2.00
N GLN A 524 -6.91 -12.32 2.80
CA GLN A 524 -5.85 -13.31 3.04
C GLN A 524 -6.40 -14.75 3.09
N PRO A 525 -6.91 -15.31 1.99
CA PRO A 525 -7.55 -16.64 1.98
C PRO A 525 -6.62 -17.77 2.41
N TYR A 526 -5.33 -17.63 2.18
CA TYR A 526 -4.31 -18.66 2.45
C TYR A 526 -3.49 -18.42 3.72
N ALA A 527 -3.83 -17.38 4.49
CA ALA A 527 -3.18 -17.12 5.76
C ALA A 527 -3.53 -18.19 6.80
N VAL A 528 -2.63 -18.38 7.74
CA VAL A 528 -2.90 -19.15 8.98
C VAL A 528 -2.51 -18.24 10.12
N ARG A 529 -3.51 -17.66 10.75
CA ARG A 529 -3.33 -16.70 11.83
C ARG A 529 -3.29 -17.42 13.17
N PRO A 530 -2.38 -17.05 14.10
CA PRO A 530 -2.45 -17.56 15.46
C PRO A 530 -3.74 -17.07 16.14
N LYS A 531 -4.35 -17.92 16.95
CA LYS A 531 -5.52 -17.53 17.77
C LYS A 531 -5.05 -17.11 19.13
N ILE A 532 -5.38 -15.89 19.54
CA ILE A 532 -5.08 -15.33 20.88
C ILE A 532 -6.34 -15.27 21.72
N SER A 533 -6.21 -15.60 23.00
CA SER A 533 -7.18 -15.28 24.06
C SER A 533 -6.49 -14.49 25.18
N VAL A 534 -7.23 -13.56 25.76
CA VAL A 534 -6.77 -12.71 26.87
C VAL A 534 -7.65 -13.00 28.08
N ASP A 535 -7.02 -13.41 29.16
CA ASP A 535 -7.68 -13.61 30.45
C ASP A 535 -7.46 -12.39 31.34
N GLY A 536 -8.36 -12.17 32.28
CA GLY A 536 -8.32 -11.09 33.27
C GLY A 536 -9.24 -9.91 32.97
N ILE A 537 -9.88 -9.91 31.79
CA ILE A 537 -10.93 -8.95 31.40
C ILE A 537 -11.92 -9.61 30.45
N THR A 538 -13.20 -9.34 30.62
CA THR A 538 -14.27 -9.84 29.76
C THR A 538 -14.95 -8.70 28.97
N PRO A 539 -15.60 -8.99 27.82
CA PRO A 539 -16.29 -7.97 27.07
C PRO A 539 -17.36 -7.23 27.90
N MET A 540 -17.33 -5.88 27.85
CA MET A 540 -18.22 -4.96 28.56
C MET A 540 -18.11 -5.02 30.10
N GLU A 541 -17.06 -5.62 30.65
CA GLU A 541 -16.76 -5.60 32.07
C GLU A 541 -16.46 -4.18 32.56
N GLU A 542 -16.97 -3.83 33.73
CA GLU A 542 -16.61 -2.62 34.48
C GLU A 542 -15.34 -2.87 35.26
N VAL A 543 -14.29 -2.12 34.96
CA VAL A 543 -12.98 -2.29 35.61
C VAL A 543 -12.47 -0.97 36.20
N SER A 544 -11.72 -1.08 37.30
CA SER A 544 -11.07 0.06 37.92
C SER A 544 -9.66 -0.30 38.41
N LYS A 545 -8.80 0.71 38.54
CA LYS A 545 -7.44 0.62 39.07
C LYS A 545 -6.51 -0.26 38.22
N LYS A 546 -6.29 -1.52 38.59
CA LYS A 546 -5.35 -2.42 37.89
C LYS A 546 -6.01 -3.75 37.58
N VAL A 547 -5.77 -4.22 36.37
CA VAL A 547 -6.21 -5.52 35.85
C VAL A 547 -4.99 -6.26 35.34
N ARG A 548 -4.84 -7.55 35.68
CA ARG A 548 -3.75 -8.38 35.13
C ARG A 548 -4.24 -9.11 33.87
N LEU A 549 -3.66 -8.78 32.73
CA LEU A 549 -3.95 -9.43 31.45
C LEU A 549 -2.96 -10.57 31.20
N ASN A 550 -3.47 -11.78 30.96
CA ASN A 550 -2.66 -12.93 30.58
C ASN A 550 -2.97 -13.31 29.10
N PHE A 551 -1.94 -13.56 28.32
CA PHE A 551 -2.06 -13.84 26.88
C PHE A 551 -1.83 -15.32 26.61
N ASN A 552 -2.81 -15.98 26.01
CA ASN A 552 -2.73 -17.39 25.60
C ASN A 552 -2.86 -17.49 24.08
N VAL A 553 -2.03 -18.32 23.46
CA VAL A 553 -2.07 -18.55 22.01
C VAL A 553 -2.33 -20.01 21.72
N SER A 554 -3.32 -20.27 20.90
CA SER A 554 -3.65 -21.58 20.36
C SER A 554 -3.59 -21.57 18.83
N GLU A 555 -3.53 -22.74 18.22
CA GLU A 555 -3.58 -22.93 16.76
C GLU A 555 -2.55 -22.10 15.95
N SER A 556 -1.32 -21.93 16.48
CA SER A 556 -0.22 -21.36 15.74
C SER A 556 0.57 -22.45 15.02
N LYS A 557 1.01 -22.22 13.77
CA LYS A 557 1.92 -23.11 13.02
C LYS A 557 3.32 -23.20 13.63
N GLY A 558 3.65 -22.39 14.58
CA GLY A 558 4.95 -22.31 15.24
C GLY A 558 4.91 -21.31 16.37
N PRO A 559 6.07 -20.95 16.95
CA PRO A 559 6.14 -19.92 17.97
C PRO A 559 5.61 -18.60 17.43
N VAL A 560 5.15 -17.73 18.33
CA VAL A 560 4.81 -16.34 18.00
C VAL A 560 6.00 -15.44 18.33
N SER A 561 6.07 -14.28 17.71
CA SER A 561 7.18 -13.32 17.86
C SER A 561 6.90 -12.26 18.94
N GLY A 562 5.76 -12.34 19.63
CA GLY A 562 5.39 -11.45 20.73
C GLY A 562 3.94 -10.97 20.66
N VAL A 563 3.59 -10.06 21.57
CA VAL A 563 2.27 -9.46 21.71
C VAL A 563 2.33 -7.94 21.64
N GLU A 564 1.36 -7.35 20.95
CA GLU A 564 1.06 -5.91 20.97
C GLU A 564 -0.32 -5.70 21.56
N VAL A 565 -0.46 -4.70 22.43
CA VAL A 565 -1.75 -4.29 23.00
C VAL A 565 -2.03 -2.86 22.57
N TYR A 566 -3.14 -2.67 21.91
CA TYR A 566 -3.67 -1.36 21.53
C TYR A 566 -4.83 -1.01 22.46
N VAL A 567 -4.88 0.24 22.88
CA VAL A 567 -6.03 0.80 23.62
C VAL A 567 -6.60 1.92 22.79
N ASP A 568 -7.88 1.85 22.44
CA ASP A 568 -8.58 2.79 21.57
C ASP A 568 -7.81 3.06 20.24
N GLY A 569 -7.20 2.01 19.68
CA GLY A 569 -6.43 2.08 18.43
C GLY A 569 -5.01 2.64 18.55
N VAL A 570 -4.56 3.01 19.75
CA VAL A 570 -3.18 3.46 20.01
C VAL A 570 -2.36 2.33 20.60
N LEU A 571 -1.17 2.07 20.07
CA LEU A 571 -0.25 1.09 20.65
C LEU A 571 0.13 1.50 22.07
N PHE A 572 -0.26 0.68 23.05
CA PHE A 572 -0.07 0.90 24.48
C PHE A 572 1.10 0.07 25.03
N TYR A 573 1.22 -1.17 24.60
CA TYR A 573 2.22 -2.11 25.09
C TYR A 573 2.72 -3.01 23.96
N ARG A 574 4.00 -3.40 24.04
CA ARG A 574 4.64 -4.37 23.16
C ARG A 574 5.63 -5.20 23.92
N ASP A 575 5.59 -6.52 23.75
CA ASP A 575 6.58 -7.44 24.29
C ASP A 575 6.92 -8.50 23.23
N GLN A 576 8.15 -8.98 23.24
CA GLN A 576 8.61 -10.07 22.36
C GLN A 576 8.18 -11.45 22.85
N GLU A 577 7.80 -11.52 24.12
CA GLU A 577 7.25 -12.69 24.78
C GLU A 577 5.77 -12.46 25.14
N LEU A 578 5.10 -13.51 25.62
CA LEU A 578 3.71 -13.41 26.10
C LEU A 578 3.67 -13.17 27.61
N ASN A 579 4.49 -12.22 28.10
CA ASN A 579 4.49 -11.90 29.52
C ASN A 579 3.16 -11.25 29.93
N PRO A 580 2.65 -11.56 31.11
CA PRO A 580 1.45 -10.89 31.62
C PRO A 580 1.64 -9.38 31.74
N LEU A 581 0.59 -8.62 31.44
CA LEU A 581 0.56 -7.17 31.54
C LEU A 581 -0.26 -6.72 32.75
N ASP A 582 0.36 -6.01 33.70
CA ASP A 582 -0.36 -5.29 34.74
C ASP A 582 -0.92 -3.98 34.18
N PHE A 583 -2.14 -4.07 33.64
CA PHE A 583 -2.82 -2.98 32.97
C PHE A 583 -3.45 -2.01 33.96
N ASN A 584 -2.97 -0.76 33.99
CA ASN A 584 -3.44 0.28 34.89
C ASN A 584 -4.53 1.14 34.26
N THR A 585 -5.80 0.88 34.58
CA THR A 585 -6.94 1.65 34.07
C THR A 585 -7.01 3.06 34.64
N GLY A 586 -6.29 3.36 35.73
CA GLY A 586 -6.15 4.71 36.26
C GLY A 586 -5.46 5.71 35.32
N LEU A 587 -4.83 5.22 34.23
CA LEU A 587 -4.27 6.04 33.18
C LEU A 587 -5.30 6.41 32.09
N LEU A 588 -6.50 5.84 32.15
CA LEU A 588 -7.59 6.07 31.22
C LEU A 588 -8.66 6.95 31.84
N SER A 589 -9.44 7.63 31.03
CA SER A 589 -10.67 8.28 31.44
C SER A 589 -11.72 7.26 31.88
N ASP A 590 -12.71 7.65 32.65
CA ASP A 590 -13.91 6.83 32.82
C ASP A 590 -14.65 6.68 31.49
N GLY A 591 -15.45 5.62 31.37
CA GLY A 591 -16.31 5.34 30.22
C GLY A 591 -15.81 4.18 29.37
N PHE A 592 -16.24 4.17 28.12
CA PHE A 592 -15.99 3.08 27.18
C PHE A 592 -14.57 3.13 26.60
N HIS A 593 -13.93 1.97 26.59
CA HIS A 593 -12.64 1.71 25.95
C HIS A 593 -12.62 0.38 25.23
N GLU A 594 -11.64 0.19 24.35
CA GLU A 594 -11.42 -1.05 23.61
C GLU A 594 -9.95 -1.47 23.69
N ILE A 595 -9.68 -2.67 24.19
CA ILE A 595 -8.38 -3.34 24.08
C ILE A 595 -8.37 -4.17 22.79
N ARG A 596 -7.26 -4.13 22.06
CA ARG A 596 -6.92 -5.10 21.01
C ARG A 596 -5.59 -5.72 21.33
N ALA A 597 -5.60 -7.02 21.64
CA ALA A 597 -4.39 -7.80 21.78
C ALA A 597 -4.08 -8.47 20.44
N VAL A 598 -2.86 -8.27 19.94
CA VAL A 598 -2.39 -8.76 18.65
C VAL A 598 -1.16 -9.61 18.85
N VAL A 599 -1.17 -10.84 18.34
CA VAL A 599 0.01 -11.70 18.28
C VAL A 599 0.42 -11.97 16.85
N THR A 600 1.71 -12.10 16.62
CA THR A 600 2.28 -12.28 15.29
C THR A 600 2.96 -13.64 15.17
N ALA A 601 2.66 -14.39 14.12
CA ALA A 601 3.34 -15.64 13.81
C ALA A 601 4.83 -15.39 13.51
N ASN A 602 5.71 -16.21 14.05
CA ASN A 602 7.15 -16.12 13.79
C ASN A 602 7.52 -16.86 12.49
N ASP A 603 6.98 -16.39 11.38
CA ASP A 603 7.29 -16.86 10.04
C ASP A 603 7.55 -15.67 9.10
N PHE A 604 7.82 -15.92 7.82
CA PHE A 604 8.13 -14.85 6.86
C PHE A 604 6.92 -14.00 6.47
N ILE A 605 5.71 -14.52 6.64
CA ILE A 605 4.46 -13.80 6.34
C ILE A 605 4.05 -12.97 7.55
N GLU A 606 4.40 -13.45 8.77
CA GLU A 606 4.16 -12.76 10.03
C GLU A 606 2.67 -12.41 10.20
N SER A 607 1.80 -13.40 9.93
CA SER A 607 0.35 -13.24 10.03
C SER A 607 -0.08 -12.88 11.44
N ASN A 608 -1.00 -11.91 11.58
CA ASN A 608 -1.49 -11.44 12.86
C ASN A 608 -2.78 -12.13 13.26
N GLY A 609 -2.81 -12.65 14.50
CA GLY A 609 -4.05 -12.99 15.21
C GLY A 609 -4.40 -11.89 16.19
N HIS A 610 -5.68 -11.63 16.40
CA HIS A 610 -6.12 -10.57 17.30
C HIS A 610 -7.38 -10.95 18.10
N GLN A 611 -7.50 -10.38 19.29
CA GLN A 611 -8.73 -10.37 20.10
C GLN A 611 -9.09 -8.93 20.44
N ILE A 612 -10.38 -8.60 20.31
CA ILE A 612 -10.94 -7.28 20.58
C ILE A 612 -11.82 -7.43 21.84
N ILE A 613 -11.59 -6.59 22.84
CA ILE A 613 -12.29 -6.60 24.13
C ILE A 613 -12.76 -5.18 24.44
N PRO A 614 -14.04 -4.87 24.21
CA PRO A 614 -14.65 -3.62 24.69
C PRO A 614 -14.86 -3.73 26.21
N PHE A 615 -14.64 -2.64 26.96
CA PHE A 615 -14.80 -2.61 28.41
C PHE A 615 -15.15 -1.20 28.90
N MET A 616 -15.60 -1.10 30.16
CA MET A 616 -15.93 0.16 30.81
C MET A 616 -14.92 0.45 31.92
N VAL A 617 -14.40 1.66 31.96
CA VAL A 617 -13.57 2.15 33.08
C VAL A 617 -14.44 2.94 34.05
N THR A 618 -14.36 2.57 35.33
CA THR A 618 -15.13 3.17 36.42
C THR A 618 -14.20 3.52 37.60
N ASN A 619 -13.24 4.41 37.33
CA ASN A 619 -12.29 4.86 38.37
C ASN A 619 -12.92 5.87 39.35
N THR A 620 -13.96 6.56 38.90
CA THR A 620 -14.73 7.57 39.68
C THR A 620 -16.24 7.30 39.56
N ASP A 621 -17.06 8.16 40.17
CA ASP A 621 -18.53 8.10 40.13
C ASP A 621 -19.17 8.78 38.92
N LYS A 622 -18.36 9.09 37.86
CA LYS A 622 -18.85 9.66 36.60
C LYS A 622 -19.73 8.66 35.85
N SER A 623 -20.84 9.15 35.33
CA SER A 623 -21.79 8.31 34.62
C SER A 623 -22.38 9.03 33.41
N MET A 624 -22.71 8.27 32.38
CA MET A 624 -23.37 8.74 31.17
C MET A 624 -24.36 7.69 30.68
N GLN A 625 -25.53 8.14 30.28
CA GLN A 625 -26.54 7.31 29.61
C GLN A 625 -26.83 7.87 28.24
N VAL A 626 -26.87 7.01 27.26
CA VAL A 626 -27.20 7.36 25.88
C VAL A 626 -28.34 6.47 25.40
N ARG A 627 -29.38 7.07 24.81
CA ARG A 627 -30.55 6.38 24.32
C ARG A 627 -30.84 6.73 22.88
N CYS A 628 -31.20 5.73 22.12
CA CYS A 628 -31.71 5.86 20.76
C CYS A 628 -32.97 4.98 20.64
N ASP A 629 -34.05 5.52 20.11
CA ASP A 629 -35.34 4.84 20.14
C ASP A 629 -35.45 3.67 19.15
N LYS A 630 -34.64 3.67 18.10
CA LYS A 630 -34.61 2.62 17.10
C LYS A 630 -33.20 2.42 16.54
N GLU A 631 -32.90 1.22 16.08
CA GLU A 631 -31.60 0.85 15.51
C GLU A 631 -31.55 1.10 14.01
N THR A 632 -32.68 1.08 13.31
CA THR A 632 -32.76 1.25 11.85
C THR A 632 -33.43 2.56 11.49
N TRP A 633 -32.78 3.32 10.59
CA TRP A 633 -33.24 4.66 10.15
C TRP A 633 -33.13 4.78 8.63
N ASN A 634 -34.09 5.49 8.01
CA ASN A 634 -33.96 5.82 6.59
C ASN A 634 -33.02 7.04 6.41
N GLU A 635 -32.26 7.09 5.32
CA GLU A 635 -31.32 8.19 5.03
C GLU A 635 -31.98 9.58 4.96
N SER A 636 -33.29 9.64 4.78
CA SER A 636 -34.10 10.87 4.75
C SER A 636 -34.60 11.32 6.13
N GLU A 637 -34.42 10.50 7.17
CA GLU A 637 -34.83 10.79 8.54
C GLU A 637 -33.79 11.53 9.35
N ASP A 638 -34.17 12.06 10.49
CA ASP A 638 -33.27 12.53 11.54
C ASP A 638 -33.16 11.46 12.63
N VAL A 639 -31.93 10.94 12.85
CA VAL A 639 -31.61 10.07 13.99
C VAL A 639 -31.71 10.87 15.28
N ILE A 640 -32.47 10.36 16.24
CA ILE A 640 -32.69 11.01 17.53
C ILE A 640 -31.88 10.27 18.59
N ILE A 641 -30.96 10.99 19.25
CA ILE A 641 -30.14 10.46 20.37
C ILE A 641 -30.32 11.38 21.56
N GLU A 642 -30.63 10.79 22.72
CA GLU A 642 -30.72 11.47 24.00
C GLU A 642 -29.52 11.09 24.87
N VAL A 643 -28.85 12.08 25.46
CA VAL A 643 -27.69 11.91 26.31
C VAL A 643 -27.90 12.57 27.65
N THR A 644 -27.64 11.84 28.73
CA THR A 644 -27.65 12.35 30.12
C THR A 644 -26.29 12.03 30.73
N SER A 645 -25.69 12.98 31.44
CA SER A 645 -24.43 12.78 32.17
C SER A 645 -24.45 13.53 33.50
N ASN A 646 -23.81 12.98 34.50
CA ASN A 646 -23.57 13.67 35.79
C ASN A 646 -22.22 14.44 35.78
N PHE A 647 -21.51 14.47 34.66
CA PHE A 647 -20.15 14.99 34.51
C PHE A 647 -20.04 15.85 33.23
N GLY A 648 -19.15 16.84 33.26
CA GLY A 648 -18.70 17.62 32.12
C GLY A 648 -19.62 18.79 31.74
N ASP A 649 -19.15 19.58 30.76
CA ASP A 649 -19.80 20.83 30.32
C ASP A 649 -20.32 20.76 28.89
N THR A 650 -19.73 19.90 28.07
CA THR A 650 -20.08 19.79 26.64
C THR A 650 -20.27 18.35 26.22
N ILE A 651 -21.16 18.15 25.25
CA ILE A 651 -21.41 16.85 24.61
C ILE A 651 -21.21 16.96 23.11
N ASP A 652 -20.38 16.07 22.58
CA ASP A 652 -20.25 15.78 21.17
C ASP A 652 -20.85 14.41 20.85
N LEU A 653 -21.58 14.30 19.74
CA LEU A 653 -21.88 13.01 19.12
C LEU A 653 -20.88 12.76 18.00
N VAL A 654 -20.18 11.62 18.08
CA VAL A 654 -19.09 11.32 17.18
C VAL A 654 -19.29 10.00 16.44
N GLN A 655 -18.92 9.99 15.15
CA GLN A 655 -18.75 8.81 14.32
C GLN A 655 -17.27 8.75 13.90
N ASN A 656 -16.56 7.68 14.23
CA ASN A 656 -15.16 7.55 13.87
C ASN A 656 -14.29 8.76 14.33
N MET A 657 -14.52 9.25 15.55
CA MET A 657 -13.89 10.45 16.13
C MET A 657 -14.26 11.78 15.40
N ARG A 658 -15.18 11.77 14.47
CA ARG A 658 -15.68 12.97 13.79
C ARG A 658 -16.99 13.42 14.43
N PRO A 659 -17.12 14.69 14.91
CA PRO A 659 -18.40 15.23 15.32
C PRO A 659 -19.39 15.19 14.15
N VAL A 660 -20.62 14.72 14.41
CA VAL A 660 -21.69 14.57 13.40
C VAL A 660 -22.77 15.65 13.49
N VAL A 661 -22.77 16.39 14.59
CA VAL A 661 -23.58 17.58 14.84
C VAL A 661 -22.75 18.59 15.63
N PRO A 662 -23.15 19.86 15.70
CA PRO A 662 -22.50 20.84 16.56
C PRO A 662 -22.49 20.41 18.02
N THR A 663 -21.38 20.65 18.72
CA THR A 663 -21.23 20.47 20.17
C THR A 663 -22.34 21.20 20.92
N GLN A 664 -22.94 20.56 21.91
CA GLN A 664 -23.93 21.18 22.79
C GLN A 664 -23.36 21.36 24.19
N GLU A 665 -23.73 22.47 24.84
CA GLU A 665 -23.40 22.73 26.24
C GLU A 665 -24.45 22.07 27.15
N MET A 666 -23.96 21.44 28.21
CA MET A 666 -24.81 20.88 29.27
C MET A 666 -25.40 22.01 30.10
N LYS A 667 -26.67 21.85 30.45
CA LYS A 667 -27.39 22.78 31.37
C LYS A 667 -27.28 22.27 32.81
N ASP A 668 -27.31 23.19 33.75
CA ASP A 668 -27.23 22.90 35.18
C ASP A 668 -28.39 21.99 35.71
N ASP A 669 -29.49 21.93 34.98
CA ASP A 669 -30.68 21.16 35.35
C ASP A 669 -30.56 19.64 35.05
N LYS A 670 -29.43 19.20 34.53
CA LYS A 670 -29.08 17.78 34.21
C LYS A 670 -30.19 17.05 33.38
N ARG A 671 -31.00 17.78 32.62
CA ARG A 671 -31.98 17.14 31.75
C ARG A 671 -31.28 16.47 30.54
N PRO A 672 -31.89 15.39 30.00
CA PRO A 672 -31.39 14.79 28.79
C PRO A 672 -31.26 15.82 27.66
N LEU A 673 -30.08 15.89 27.03
CA LEU A 673 -29.88 16.63 25.79
C LEU A 673 -30.33 15.77 24.61
N ARG A 674 -31.16 16.34 23.77
CA ARG A 674 -31.71 15.67 22.60
C ARG A 674 -31.04 16.17 21.33
N PHE A 675 -30.37 15.27 20.64
CA PHE A 675 -29.68 15.53 19.39
C PHE A 675 -30.50 15.03 18.20
N LYS A 676 -30.48 15.82 17.13
CA LYS A 676 -31.00 15.45 15.81
C LYS A 676 -29.84 15.36 14.82
N ILE A 677 -29.59 14.18 14.29
CA ILE A 677 -28.56 13.93 13.30
C ILE A 677 -29.24 13.59 11.99
N PRO A 678 -29.17 14.40 10.93
CA PRO A 678 -29.64 13.97 9.63
C PRO A 678 -28.92 12.66 9.21
N ALA A 679 -29.64 11.55 9.00
CA ALA A 679 -29.06 10.23 8.78
C ALA A 679 -28.07 10.22 7.61
N ARG A 680 -28.27 11.05 6.57
CA ARG A 680 -27.33 11.24 5.45
C ARG A 680 -25.93 11.73 5.87
N VAL A 681 -25.77 12.36 7.05
CA VAL A 681 -24.47 12.78 7.58
C VAL A 681 -23.66 11.56 7.98
N LEU A 682 -24.30 10.59 8.60
CA LEU A 682 -23.71 9.31 9.00
C LEU A 682 -23.37 8.45 7.77
N GLY A 683 -24.13 8.57 6.69
CA GLY A 683 -24.04 7.72 5.49
C GLY A 683 -24.80 6.42 5.66
N ARG A 684 -25.18 5.81 4.53
CA ARG A 684 -25.90 4.52 4.48
C ARG A 684 -25.04 3.38 5.03
N GLY A 685 -25.72 2.31 5.44
CA GLY A 685 -25.12 1.07 5.99
C GLY A 685 -24.91 1.11 7.49
N PRO A 686 -24.16 0.13 8.04
CA PRO A 686 -23.95 0.01 9.47
C PRO A 686 -23.01 1.09 9.99
N VAL A 687 -23.46 1.86 10.97
CA VAL A 687 -22.67 2.94 11.59
C VAL A 687 -22.61 2.76 13.10
N LYS A 688 -21.56 3.32 13.69
CA LYS A 688 -21.33 3.37 15.14
C LYS A 688 -21.27 4.84 15.56
N VAL A 689 -22.10 5.24 16.53
CA VAL A 689 -22.13 6.60 17.11
C VAL A 689 -21.86 6.50 18.61
N GLN A 690 -21.06 7.41 19.13
CA GLN A 690 -20.77 7.53 20.56
C GLN A 690 -21.04 8.97 21.02
N ALA A 691 -21.44 9.13 22.26
CA ALA A 691 -21.41 10.42 22.93
C ALA A 691 -20.06 10.59 23.61
N MET A 692 -19.47 11.76 23.48
CA MET A 692 -18.26 12.17 24.19
C MET A 692 -18.58 13.39 25.04
N VAL A 693 -18.52 13.24 26.34
CA VAL A 693 -18.71 14.33 27.31
C VAL A 693 -17.35 14.87 27.71
N THR A 694 -17.16 16.17 27.67
CA THR A 694 -15.90 16.83 27.99
C THR A 694 -16.11 17.89 29.09
N ASP A 695 -15.24 17.86 30.09
CA ASP A 695 -15.10 18.91 31.10
C ASP A 695 -14.13 19.98 30.58
N LYS A 696 -14.60 21.22 30.49
CA LYS A 696 -13.83 22.34 29.92
C LYS A 696 -12.65 22.78 30.78
N GLU A 697 -12.73 22.61 32.09
CA GLU A 697 -11.68 23.04 33.03
C GLU A 697 -10.54 22.02 33.05
N THR A 698 -10.86 20.73 33.22
CA THR A 698 -9.87 19.67 33.34
C THR A 698 -9.47 19.07 31.99
N GLN A 699 -10.20 19.35 30.90
CA GLN A 699 -10.06 18.73 29.58
C GLN A 699 -10.20 17.19 29.60
N GLN A 700 -10.81 16.65 30.63
CA GLN A 700 -11.13 15.23 30.70
C GLN A 700 -12.33 14.92 29.83
N ALA A 701 -12.24 13.86 29.05
CA ALA A 701 -13.33 13.38 28.20
C ALA A 701 -13.77 11.97 28.64
N MET A 702 -15.08 11.69 28.57
CA MET A 702 -15.65 10.37 28.82
C MET A 702 -16.44 9.94 27.58
N ASN A 703 -16.18 8.74 27.07
CA ASN A 703 -16.91 8.17 25.94
C ASN A 703 -18.03 7.23 26.45
N SER A 704 -19.18 7.31 25.81
CA SER A 704 -20.24 6.32 26.04
C SER A 704 -19.89 4.97 25.41
N ALA A 705 -20.59 3.92 25.86
CA ALA A 705 -20.70 2.72 25.02
C ALA A 705 -21.25 3.10 23.63
N PRO A 706 -20.81 2.44 22.56
CA PRO A 706 -21.26 2.76 21.21
C PRO A 706 -22.72 2.36 20.97
N ILE A 707 -23.46 3.21 20.25
CA ILE A 707 -24.75 2.86 19.66
C ILE A 707 -24.48 2.38 18.23
N TYR A 708 -24.98 1.21 17.89
CA TYR A 708 -24.93 0.65 16.53
C TYR A 708 -26.24 0.94 15.81
N LEU A 709 -26.16 1.56 14.66
CA LEU A 709 -27.31 1.94 13.83
C LEU A 709 -27.12 1.38 12.43
N ASP A 710 -28.23 1.14 11.74
CA ASP A 710 -28.22 0.83 10.31
C ASP A 710 -29.01 1.92 9.57
N ILE A 711 -28.33 2.58 8.63
CA ILE A 711 -28.93 3.65 7.83
C ILE A 711 -29.33 3.07 6.46
N GLU A 712 -30.62 2.82 6.30
CA GLU A 712 -31.20 2.33 5.07
C GLU A 712 -31.31 3.41 4.01
N GLY A 713 -31.18 3.00 2.75
CA GLY A 713 -31.35 3.83 1.58
C GLY A 713 -31.09 3.03 0.31
N ALA A 714 -31.42 3.59 -0.84
CA ALA A 714 -31.25 2.90 -2.11
C ALA A 714 -29.77 2.66 -2.43
N VAL A 715 -29.39 1.40 -2.50
CA VAL A 715 -28.04 0.98 -2.99
C VAL A 715 -28.08 0.93 -4.51
N ALA A 716 -27.13 1.59 -5.16
CA ALA A 716 -27.08 1.66 -6.61
C ALA A 716 -26.67 0.31 -7.22
N THR A 717 -27.58 -0.25 -8.01
CA THR A 717 -27.38 -1.45 -8.84
C THR A 717 -26.97 -1.10 -10.27
N THR A 718 -26.99 0.17 -10.64
CA THR A 718 -26.56 0.71 -11.93
C THR A 718 -25.40 1.67 -11.74
N ARG A 719 -24.51 1.78 -12.73
CA ARG A 719 -23.31 2.63 -12.64
C ARG A 719 -23.65 4.09 -12.79
N ARG A 720 -23.06 4.93 -11.94
CA ARG A 720 -23.16 6.39 -12.02
C ARG A 720 -22.27 6.91 -13.17
N ASN A 721 -22.89 7.53 -14.19
CA ASN A 721 -22.15 8.19 -15.26
C ASN A 721 -21.87 9.65 -14.87
N THR A 722 -20.62 9.99 -14.56
CA THR A 722 -20.19 11.35 -14.20
C THR A 722 -19.65 12.15 -15.37
N GLU A 723 -19.53 11.57 -16.57
CA GLU A 723 -19.17 12.34 -17.77
C GLU A 723 -20.36 13.20 -18.22
N ARG A 724 -20.14 14.52 -18.34
CA ARG A 724 -21.11 15.41 -18.98
C ARG A 724 -21.41 14.89 -20.40
N PRO A 725 -22.68 14.87 -20.84
CA PRO A 725 -23.01 14.53 -22.22
C PRO A 725 -22.18 15.41 -23.14
N LYS A 726 -21.46 14.79 -24.07
CA LYS A 726 -20.70 15.51 -25.09
C LYS A 726 -21.65 16.51 -25.72
N ARG A 727 -21.33 17.82 -25.66
CA ARG A 727 -21.97 18.83 -26.49
C ARG A 727 -21.89 18.31 -27.93
N THR A 728 -22.99 17.90 -28.49
CA THR A 728 -23.12 17.62 -29.92
C THR A 728 -22.75 18.91 -30.67
N ARG A 729 -21.57 18.94 -31.23
CA ARG A 729 -21.27 19.98 -32.23
C ARG A 729 -22.32 19.82 -33.35
N PRO A 730 -22.91 20.91 -33.83
CA PRO A 730 -23.76 20.84 -35.00
C PRO A 730 -22.99 20.15 -36.12
N ARG A 731 -23.63 19.19 -36.74
CA ARG A 731 -23.11 18.43 -37.89
C ARG A 731 -22.78 19.43 -38.99
N ALA A 732 -21.49 19.65 -39.23
CA ALA A 732 -21.06 20.38 -40.45
C ALA A 732 -21.47 19.53 -41.65
N THR A 733 -22.19 20.14 -42.57
CA THR A 733 -22.53 19.56 -43.86
C THR A 733 -21.26 19.11 -44.59
N PRO A 734 -21.25 17.95 -45.23
CA PRO A 734 -20.07 17.47 -45.92
C PRO A 734 -19.80 18.33 -47.15
N SER A 735 -18.67 19.00 -47.20
CA SER A 735 -18.12 19.48 -48.47
C SER A 735 -17.42 18.27 -49.16
N THR A 736 -17.93 17.90 -50.31
CA THR A 736 -17.32 16.97 -51.24
C THR A 736 -15.94 17.49 -51.65
N SER A 737 -14.87 16.82 -51.23
CA SER A 737 -13.60 16.82 -51.90
C SER A 737 -13.00 15.43 -51.78
N THR A 738 -13.07 14.73 -52.90
CA THR A 738 -12.29 13.52 -53.23
C THR A 738 -10.80 13.79 -53.08
N ASN A 739 -10.13 13.06 -52.17
CA ASN A 739 -8.71 12.78 -52.31
C ASN A 739 -8.46 11.34 -51.87
N GLN A 740 -8.17 10.54 -52.90
CA GLN A 740 -7.60 9.20 -52.79
C GLN A 740 -6.20 9.29 -52.20
N TRP A 741 -5.93 8.53 -51.14
CA TRP A 741 -4.60 8.15 -50.76
C TRP A 741 -4.47 6.64 -50.82
N THR A 742 -3.71 6.22 -51.82
CA THR A 742 -3.25 4.86 -52.08
C THR A 742 -2.34 4.39 -50.96
N LEU A 743 -2.63 3.18 -50.52
CA LEU A 743 -1.72 2.32 -49.73
C LEU A 743 -0.41 2.12 -50.54
N ARG A 744 0.72 2.45 -49.93
CA ARG A 744 2.02 1.92 -50.32
C ARG A 744 2.66 1.19 -49.15
N GLU A 745 2.92 -0.05 -49.37
CA GLU A 745 3.74 -0.96 -48.61
C GLU A 745 5.13 -0.38 -48.30
N SER A 746 5.61 -0.59 -47.13
CA SER A 746 7.04 -0.63 -46.83
C SER A 746 7.29 -1.76 -45.83
N ALA A 747 7.43 -2.94 -46.41
CA ALA A 747 8.27 -4.00 -45.84
C ALA A 747 9.73 -3.64 -46.16
N ASN A 748 10.59 -4.05 -45.21
CA ASN A 748 12.05 -4.05 -45.22
C ASN A 748 12.73 -2.92 -44.44
N GLN A 749 13.16 -3.29 -43.27
CA GLN A 749 14.56 -3.25 -42.79
C GLN A 749 14.61 -3.55 -41.31
N LEU A 750 14.89 -4.79 -40.98
CA LEU A 750 15.52 -5.25 -39.75
C LEU A 750 16.33 -6.49 -40.10
N GLY A 751 17.54 -6.26 -40.49
CA GLY A 751 18.64 -7.21 -40.54
C GLY A 751 19.87 -6.44 -40.09
N GLY A 752 20.48 -6.91 -38.98
CA GLY A 752 21.72 -6.40 -38.45
C GLY A 752 21.72 -6.41 -36.94
#